data_23dd18e3b4025c9145232cb8863a1638
#
_entry.id   23dd18e3b4025c9145232cb8863a1638
#
_cell.length_a   1.000
_cell.length_b   1.000
_cell.length_c   1.000
_cell.angle_alpha   90.00
_cell.angle_beta   90.00
_cell.angle_gamma   90.00
#
_symmetry.space_group_name_H-M   'P 1'
#
loop_
_entity.id
_entity.type
_entity.pdbx_description
1 polymer ?
#
loop_
_entity_poly.entity_id
_entity_poly.type
_entity_poly.pdbx_seq_one_letter_code
_entity_poly.pdbx_strand_id
1 'polypeptide(L)'
;MYAVFISLIFFFTVVGFATFYVXRGIGNMAEPMRQFGLFXLNKAPAGXVDXFNDDKGSGSKTWMNFGMIWLTFAAXGTFLALWHDYXASALNSLASIGWEYDDGSALNTFVDVTLMTGLMSILIGGGLVAAARAGAGRLASEANASLTAILFSVLTISSLILPXILGLLFXLSAANEXFIRDLFMHTLRSFIXMAVMINVLLTVSXRKSEVVSASNWFMFMALASFIFGSQFXFFGELANSTQTVWLGERMSQSWTIIALIFAVAYHVVPRAASRPIWSDSMTKASLLLLFFTLPPFMLSSADAGXLLENLGAIXMTXALLPILAGSVNIXMTSLGNATGVVSRPGALAATLAMVFFPLYAXGGXFTSLDVFIGLGALNDMAETVDIGFMWTVGGLMAVACVAESYPLAGDXQLASPSSASLSTMMXAFGXVTSTVAKLMGDFTEKALLDSGSEXVVMTXGGFSLTAAVLFYIGSIGIIXLFLNLIRTSVGGMKVDTSVSTTSDISRYSMQLGXSSXRKLLQRGVGVXTXLVVGADVEDDGGMTIIDVSSTLXNDEIDEFPVEKNELEMLSDYLAKKEMXIXEFFRSIDLDDSGLIDGYELQQALXXAEIADXPPWDXSKLMXFVDXDGDGRVNLPELDIAITRIRTGXTEEE
;
A
#
# COMPACT_ATOMS: atom_id res chain seq x y z
N MET A 1 20.33 5.95 21.73
CA MET A 1 19.33 7.00 21.52
C MET A 1 19.72 7.98 20.42
N TYR A 2 20.95 8.51 20.47
CA TYR A 2 21.38 9.47 19.44
C TYR A 2 21.35 8.87 18.05
N ALA A 3 21.73 7.59 17.91
CA ALA A 3 21.73 6.95 16.59
C ALA A 3 20.34 6.90 15.98
N VAL A 4 19.31 6.70 16.80
CA VAL A 4 17.93 6.69 16.31
C VAL A 4 17.55 8.07 15.78
N PHE A 5 17.84 9.13 16.55
CA PHE A 5 17.52 10.49 16.10
C PHE A 5 18.30 10.86 14.85
N ILE A 6 19.58 10.50 14.79
CA ILE A 6 20.37 10.77 13.60
C ILE A 6 19.79 10.04 12.40
N SER A 7 19.39 8.76 12.57
CA SER A 7 18.77 7.99 11.48
C SER A 7 17.50 8.63 10.99
N LEU A 8 16.63 9.08 11.91
CA LEU A 8 15.37 9.72 11.52
C LEU A 8 15.62 11.04 10.80
N ILE A 9 16.56 11.85 11.31
CA ILE A 9 16.90 13.11 10.67
C ILE A 9 17.46 12.84 9.28
N PHE A 10 18.34 11.86 9.15
CA PHE A 10 18.90 11.47 7.85
C PHE A 10 17.80 11.04 6.89
N PHE A 11 16.88 10.19 7.35
CA PHE A 11 15.80 9.71 6.50
C PHE A 11 14.92 10.87 6.01
N PHE A 12 14.43 11.71 6.93
CA PHE A 12 13.55 12.80 6.52
C PHE A 12 14.28 13.81 5.65
N THR A 13 15.57 14.06 5.92
CA THR A 13 16.35 14.99 5.10
C THR A 13 16.55 14.45 3.69
N VAL A 14 16.97 13.19 3.56
CA VAL A 14 17.24 12.63 2.24
C VAL A 14 15.96 12.49 1.44
N VAL A 15 14.89 11.98 2.06
CA VAL A 15 13.62 11.84 1.34
C VAL A 15 13.06 13.21 0.98
N GLY A 16 13.18 14.19 1.87
CA GLY A 16 12.74 15.55 1.57
C GLY A 16 13.50 16.16 0.41
N PHE A 17 14.83 16.03 0.42
CA PHE A 17 15.64 16.53 -0.69
C PHE A 17 15.32 15.81 -2.00
N ALA A 18 15.17 14.50 -1.96
CA ALA A 18 14.86 13.76 -3.18
C ALA A 18 13.50 14.18 -3.74
N THR A 19 12.50 14.35 -2.87
CA THR A 19 11.19 14.79 -3.30
C THR A 19 11.24 16.21 -3.88
N PHE A 20 11.91 17.10 -3.19
CA PHE A 20 12.07 18.47 -3.66
C PHE A 20 12.78 18.52 -5.01
N TYR A 21 13.85 17.78 -5.14
CA TYR A 21 14.66 17.73 -6.35
C TYR A 21 13.87 17.19 -7.54
N VAL A 22 13.16 16.11 -7.32
CA VAL A 22 12.32 15.51 -8.36
C VAL A 22 11.19 16.46 -8.76
N UNK A 23 10.76 16.96 -7.85
CA UNK A 23 9.72 17.74 -8.02
C UNK A 23 9.99 18.91 -8.77
N ARG A 24 11.12 19.49 -8.64
CA ARG A 24 11.56 20.64 -9.39
C ARG A 24 11.88 20.31 -10.85
N GLY A 25 12.16 19.05 -11.09
CA GLY A 25 12.57 18.65 -12.43
C GLY A 25 13.90 19.31 -12.79
N ILE A 26 14.97 18.72 -12.41
CA ILE A 26 16.30 19.29 -12.38
C ILE A 26 16.89 19.61 -13.75
N GLY A 27 16.27 20.47 -14.49
CA GLY A 27 16.84 20.99 -15.72
C GLY A 27 17.48 19.93 -16.60
N ASN A 28 18.72 20.18 -17.02
CA ASN A 28 19.42 19.28 -17.95
C ASN A 28 19.78 17.94 -17.34
N MET A 29 19.61 17.80 -16.02
CA MET A 29 19.96 16.55 -15.36
C MET A 29 18.90 15.46 -15.54
N ALA A 30 17.70 15.82 -15.99
CA ALA A 30 16.62 14.83 -16.11
C ALA A 30 16.96 13.75 -17.13
N GLU A 31 17.48 14.13 -18.27
CA GLU A 31 17.80 13.14 -19.31
C GLU A 31 18.95 12.23 -18.88
N PRO A 32 20.05 12.72 -18.34
CA PRO A 32 21.07 11.82 -17.81
C PRO A 32 20.56 10.91 -16.71
N MET A 33 19.71 11.42 -15.82
CA MET A 33 19.13 10.59 -14.77
C MET A 33 18.23 9.51 -15.33
N ARG A 34 17.44 9.85 -16.33
CA ARG A 34 16.59 8.88 -17.01
C ARG A 34 17.43 7.80 -17.68
N GLN A 35 18.48 8.18 -18.38
CA GLN A 35 19.35 7.23 -19.06
C GLN A 35 20.04 6.32 -18.07
N PHE A 36 20.47 6.88 -16.95
CA PHE A 36 21.06 6.05 -15.91
C PHE A 36 20.04 5.07 -15.32
N GLY A 37 18.81 5.53 -15.10
CA GLY A 37 17.75 4.65 -14.61
C GLY A 37 17.46 3.51 -15.57
N LEU A 38 17.36 3.81 -16.86
CA LEU A 38 17.14 2.78 -17.86
C LEU A 38 18.31 1.82 -17.95
N PHE A 39 19.53 2.32 -17.80
CA PHE A 39 20.70 1.46 -17.75
C PHE A 39 20.60 0.44 -16.59
N UNK A 40 20.13 0.95 -15.61
CA UNK A 40 20.04 0.24 -14.58
C UNK A 40 19.18 -0.76 -14.70
N LEU A 41 18.11 -0.54 -15.18
CA LEU A 41 17.06 -1.52 -15.33
C LEU A 41 17.38 -2.59 -16.38
N ASN A 42 17.97 -2.17 -17.46
CA ASN A 42 18.11 -3.07 -18.61
C ASN A 42 19.48 -3.70 -18.76
N LYS A 43 20.51 -3.10 -18.21
CA LYS A 43 21.86 -3.58 -18.44
C LYS A 43 22.58 -4.07 -17.20
N ALA A 44 22.19 -3.63 -16.03
CA ALA A 44 22.87 -4.02 -14.81
C ALA A 44 21.94 -4.87 -13.94
N PRO A 45 22.28 -6.10 -13.60
CA PRO A 45 23.49 -6.82 -14.04
C PRO A 45 23.38 -7.32 -15.48
N ALA A 46 24.47 -7.26 -16.17
CA ALA A 46 24.49 -7.61 -17.57
C ALA A 46 24.04 -9.05 -17.79
N GLY A 47 23.16 -9.22 -18.77
CA GLY A 47 22.70 -10.53 -19.16
C GLY A 47 21.61 -11.18 -18.29
N UNK A 48 21.37 -10.66 -17.20
CA UNK A 48 20.43 -11.21 -16.41
C UNK A 48 19.09 -10.90 -16.82
N VAL A 49 19.02 -9.67 -17.15
CA VAL A 49 17.71 -9.18 -17.52
C VAL A 49 17.22 -9.81 -18.82
N ASP A 50 18.16 -10.04 -19.74
CA ASP A 50 17.82 -10.58 -21.04
C ASP A 50 17.17 -11.98 -21.00
N UNK A 51 17.18 -12.45 -19.93
CA UNK A 51 16.65 -13.68 -19.74
C UNK A 51 15.24 -13.68 -19.61
N PHE A 52 14.81 -12.65 -19.36
CA PHE A 52 13.41 -12.53 -18.98
C PHE A 52 12.61 -11.87 -20.08
N ASN A 53 11.35 -12.27 -20.13
CA ASN A 53 10.38 -11.76 -21.07
C ASN A 53 9.98 -10.34 -20.68
N ASP A 54 9.91 -9.43 -21.65
CA ASP A 54 9.49 -8.05 -21.39
C ASP A 54 8.03 -7.80 -21.79
N ASP A 55 7.22 -8.83 -21.86
CA ASP A 55 5.82 -8.69 -22.21
C ASP A 55 5.06 -7.91 -21.13
N LYS A 56 4.09 -7.13 -21.58
CA LYS A 56 3.24 -6.33 -20.71
C LYS A 56 2.66 -7.18 -19.59
N GLY A 57 2.86 -6.73 -18.36
CA GLY A 57 2.31 -7.39 -17.17
C GLY A 57 3.11 -8.54 -16.62
N SER A 58 4.15 -8.98 -17.33
CA SER A 58 4.90 -10.14 -16.85
C SER A 58 5.63 -9.87 -15.54
N GLY A 59 6.11 -8.65 -15.33
CA GLY A 59 6.80 -8.32 -14.09
C GLY A 59 5.86 -8.34 -12.90
N SER A 60 4.72 -7.71 -13.03
CA SER A 60 3.72 -7.69 -11.95
C SER A 60 3.26 -9.11 -11.63
N LYS A 61 3.01 -9.91 -12.65
CA LYS A 61 2.56 -11.28 -12.44
C LYS A 61 3.62 -12.10 -11.70
N THR A 62 4.89 -11.91 -12.04
CA THR A 62 5.96 -12.66 -11.37
C THR A 62 5.98 -12.33 -9.88
N TRP A 63 5.88 -11.05 -9.52
CA TRP A 63 5.83 -10.65 -8.12
C TRP A 63 4.66 -11.29 -7.40
N MET A 64 3.47 -11.28 -8.02
CA MET A 64 2.29 -11.84 -7.37
C MET A 64 2.33 -13.36 -7.29
N ASN A 65 2.87 -14.03 -8.32
CA ASN A 65 3.03 -15.47 -8.27
C ASN A 65 3.92 -15.90 -7.11
N PHE A 66 5.08 -15.27 -6.98
CA PHE A 66 5.97 -15.61 -5.87
C PHE A 66 5.38 -15.23 -4.53
N GLY A 67 4.64 -14.11 -4.48
CA GLY A 67 3.98 -13.71 -3.24
C GLY A 67 3.01 -14.76 -2.75
N MET A 68 2.21 -15.33 -3.65
CA MET A 68 1.25 -16.36 -3.25
C MET A 68 1.94 -17.64 -2.82
N ILE A 69 3.05 -18.00 -3.49
CA ILE A 69 3.80 -19.17 -3.06
C ILE A 69 4.29 -18.98 -1.62
N TRP A 70 4.89 -17.82 -1.33
CA TRP A 70 5.37 -17.54 0.02
C TRP A 70 4.24 -17.51 1.04
N LEU A 71 3.10 -16.92 0.70
CA LEU A 71 1.97 -16.86 1.62
C LEU A 71 1.41 -18.25 1.92
N THR A 72 1.42 -19.13 0.93
CA THR A 72 0.97 -20.50 1.16
C THR A 72 1.90 -21.22 2.15
N PHE A 73 3.21 -21.06 1.97
CA PHE A 73 4.15 -21.61 2.94
C PHE A 73 3.98 -20.97 4.32
N ALA A 74 3.72 -19.67 4.36
CA ALA A 74 3.52 -18.98 5.62
C ALA A 74 2.26 -19.47 6.32
N ALA A 75 1.22 -19.75 5.57
CA ALA A 75 0.00 -20.29 6.16
C ALA A 75 0.22 -21.65 6.78
N UNK A 76 0.91 -22.33 6.18
CA UNK A 76 1.22 -23.50 6.65
C UNK A 76 1.91 -23.47 7.86
N GLY A 77 2.98 -22.65 7.84
CA GLY A 77 3.81 -22.49 9.03
C GLY A 77 3.09 -21.91 10.23
N THR A 78 2.26 -20.92 9.96
CA THR A 78 1.49 -20.27 11.05
C THR A 78 0.55 -21.28 11.71
N PHE A 79 -0.11 -22.10 10.92
CA PHE A 79 -0.98 -23.13 11.49
C PHE A 79 -0.16 -24.09 12.37
N LEU A 80 0.99 -24.53 11.88
CA LEU A 80 1.85 -25.42 12.68
C LEU A 80 2.33 -24.75 13.95
N ALA A 81 2.61 -23.46 13.92
CA ALA A 81 3.04 -22.75 15.11
C ALA A 81 1.92 -22.70 16.14
N LEU A 82 0.69 -22.44 15.70
CA LEU A 82 -0.46 -22.44 16.61
C LEU A 82 -0.75 -23.83 17.15
N TRP A 83 -0.62 -24.86 16.32
CA TRP A 83 -0.76 -26.24 16.75
C TRP A 83 0.29 -26.61 17.78
N HIS A 84 1.53 -26.16 17.58
CA HIS A 84 2.62 -26.40 18.52
C HIS A 84 2.34 -25.69 19.86
N ASP A 85 1.74 -24.52 19.83
CA ASP A 85 1.34 -23.83 21.07
C ASP A 85 0.34 -24.65 21.87
N TYR A 86 -0.49 -25.41 21.20
CA TYR A 86 -1.47 -26.28 21.87
C TYR A 86 -0.83 -27.53 22.38
N UNK A 87 0.02 -28.12 21.57
CA UNK A 87 0.51 -29.26 21.94
C UNK A 87 1.88 -29.25 21.65
N ALA A 88 2.77 -29.08 22.53
CA ALA A 88 4.18 -28.98 22.28
C ALA A 88 4.78 -30.21 21.60
N SER A 89 4.16 -31.36 21.78
CA SER A 89 4.61 -32.59 21.14
C SER A 89 4.04 -32.81 19.74
N ALA A 90 3.27 -31.87 19.24
CA ALA A 90 2.57 -32.04 17.96
C ALA A 90 3.50 -32.26 16.78
N LEU A 91 4.71 -31.73 16.84
CA LEU A 91 5.68 -31.80 15.74
C LEU A 91 6.83 -32.77 16.01
N ASN A 92 6.67 -33.66 16.97
CA ASN A 92 7.74 -34.60 17.31
C ASN A 92 8.10 -35.52 16.14
N SER A 93 7.15 -35.81 15.25
CA SER A 93 7.44 -36.64 14.10
C SER A 93 8.48 -36.01 13.16
N LEU A 94 8.58 -34.69 13.18
CA LEU A 94 9.57 -34.02 12.34
C LEU A 94 10.95 -34.01 12.97
N ALA A 95 11.04 -34.27 14.26
CA ALA A 95 12.36 -34.39 14.91
C ALA A 95 13.17 -35.58 14.35
N SER A 96 12.47 -36.60 13.84
CA SER A 96 13.16 -37.75 13.26
C SER A 96 13.94 -37.43 12.00
N ILE A 97 13.61 -36.32 11.33
CA ILE A 97 14.36 -35.88 10.16
C ILE A 97 15.30 -34.72 10.48
N GLY A 98 15.54 -34.51 11.76
CA GLY A 98 16.54 -33.54 12.21
C GLY A 98 16.03 -32.15 12.52
N TRP A 99 14.74 -31.94 12.48
CA TRP A 99 14.17 -30.64 12.80
C TRP A 99 13.72 -30.62 14.26
N GLU A 100 14.38 -29.80 15.07
CA GLU A 100 14.05 -29.68 16.48
C GLU A 100 13.15 -28.50 16.76
N TYR A 101 12.13 -28.76 17.54
CA TYR A 101 11.12 -27.75 17.84
C TYR A 101 11.00 -27.45 19.32
N ASP A 102 12.05 -27.67 20.06
CA ASP A 102 11.94 -27.59 21.50
C ASP A 102 11.31 -26.30 21.98
N ASP A 103 11.67 -25.18 21.37
CA ASP A 103 11.10 -23.89 21.74
C ASP A 103 10.33 -23.23 20.61
N GLY A 104 10.24 -23.88 19.47
CA GLY A 104 9.52 -23.32 18.34
C GLY A 104 10.20 -22.18 17.60
N SER A 105 11.43 -21.85 17.95
CA SER A 105 12.07 -20.67 17.39
C SER A 105 12.33 -20.77 15.89
N ALA A 106 12.72 -21.97 15.42
CA ALA A 106 12.96 -22.16 13.99
C ALA A 106 11.67 -21.99 13.19
N LEU A 107 10.56 -22.52 13.73
CA LEU A 107 9.27 -22.41 13.07
C LEU A 107 8.79 -20.95 13.07
N ASN A 108 8.96 -20.24 14.18
CA ASN A 108 8.57 -18.83 14.25
C ASN A 108 9.40 -17.98 13.28
N THR A 109 10.70 -18.27 13.13
CA THR A 109 11.53 -17.57 12.15
C THR A 109 11.02 -17.84 10.74
N PHE A 110 10.68 -19.09 10.44
CA PHE A 110 10.16 -19.45 9.15
C PHE A 110 8.87 -18.69 8.84
N VAL A 111 7.96 -18.60 9.83
CA VAL A 111 6.70 -17.88 9.65
C VAL A 111 6.96 -16.39 9.40
N ASP A 112 7.83 -15.78 10.21
CA ASP A 112 8.11 -14.35 10.05
C ASP A 112 8.68 -14.05 8.67
N VAL A 113 9.66 -14.85 8.23
CA VAL A 113 10.32 -14.62 6.95
C VAL A 113 9.35 -14.83 5.78
N THR A 114 8.61 -15.96 5.80
CA THR A 114 7.73 -16.28 4.68
C THR A 114 6.52 -15.35 4.62
N LEU A 115 5.97 -14.99 5.76
CA LEU A 115 4.80 -14.09 5.78
C LEU A 115 5.16 -12.70 5.28
N MET A 116 6.26 -12.14 5.78
CA MET A 116 6.70 -10.82 5.33
C MET A 116 7.03 -10.81 3.84
N THR A 117 7.76 -11.82 3.38
CA THR A 117 8.13 -11.89 1.98
C THR A 117 6.91 -12.06 1.09
N GLY A 118 5.98 -12.91 1.51
CA GLY A 118 4.77 -13.14 0.73
C GLY A 118 3.90 -11.89 0.62
N LEU A 119 3.69 -11.20 1.75
CA LEU A 119 2.89 -9.98 1.72
C LEU A 119 3.57 -8.90 0.91
N MET A 120 4.87 -8.69 1.12
CA MET A 120 5.57 -7.69 0.34
C MET A 120 5.49 -8.01 -1.16
N SER A 121 5.74 -9.25 -1.52
CA SER A 121 5.80 -9.61 -2.93
C SER A 121 4.45 -9.43 -3.62
N ILE A 122 3.37 -9.90 -2.98
CA ILE A 122 2.07 -9.78 -3.64
C ILE A 122 1.61 -8.32 -3.69
N LEU A 123 1.85 -7.57 -2.64
CA LEU A 123 1.45 -6.16 -2.62
C LEU A 123 2.31 -5.30 -3.55
N ILE A 124 3.61 -5.60 -3.66
CA ILE A 124 4.45 -4.93 -4.65
C ILE A 124 3.88 -5.22 -6.05
N GLY A 125 3.50 -6.48 -6.32
CA GLY A 125 2.90 -6.80 -7.60
C GLY A 125 1.65 -5.98 -7.88
N GLY A 126 0.77 -5.86 -6.90
CA GLY A 126 -0.42 -5.03 -7.05
C GLY A 126 -0.10 -3.56 -7.26
N GLY A 127 0.90 -3.05 -6.54
CA GLY A 127 1.35 -1.68 -6.73
C GLY A 127 1.97 -1.44 -8.10
N LEU A 128 2.67 -2.43 -8.63
CA LEU A 128 3.24 -2.33 -9.98
C LEU A 128 2.13 -2.28 -11.03
N VAL A 129 1.04 -3.03 -10.83
CA VAL A 129 -0.10 -2.93 -11.73
C VAL A 129 -0.67 -1.52 -11.72
N ALA A 130 -0.82 -0.94 -10.53
CA ALA A 130 -1.33 0.43 -10.42
C ALA A 130 -0.41 1.43 -11.11
N ALA A 131 0.91 1.27 -10.95
CA ALA A 131 1.86 2.16 -11.60
C ALA A 131 1.80 2.02 -13.12
N ALA A 132 1.74 0.79 -13.61
CA ALA A 132 1.67 0.56 -15.06
C ALA A 132 0.42 1.17 -15.67
N ARG A 133 -0.70 1.03 -15.00
CA ARG A 133 -1.96 1.59 -15.52
C ARG A 133 -1.99 3.11 -15.46
N ALA A 134 -1.32 3.70 -14.47
CA ALA A 134 -1.20 5.16 -14.43
C ALA A 134 -0.25 5.67 -15.52
N GLY A 135 0.70 4.86 -15.90
CA GLY A 135 1.68 5.23 -16.91
C GLY A 135 1.20 4.85 -18.31
N ALA A 136 2.06 4.20 -19.06
CA ALA A 136 1.80 3.86 -20.46
C ALA A 136 1.14 2.49 -20.63
N GLY A 137 0.63 1.91 -19.58
CA GLY A 137 -0.02 0.61 -19.63
C GLY A 137 0.92 -0.54 -19.32
N ARG A 138 2.20 -0.27 -19.13
CA ARG A 138 3.20 -1.27 -18.83
C ARG A 138 4.31 -0.65 -18.00
N LEU A 139 5.12 -1.50 -17.36
CA LEU A 139 6.27 -1.03 -16.60
C LEU A 139 7.38 -0.57 -17.53
N ALA A 140 8.25 0.29 -17.04
CA ALA A 140 9.42 0.73 -17.80
C ALA A 140 10.27 -0.47 -18.22
N SER A 141 10.38 -1.47 -17.35
CA SER A 141 11.02 -2.73 -17.73
C SER A 141 10.28 -3.88 -17.04
N GLU A 142 9.52 -4.62 -17.80
CA GLU A 142 8.85 -5.82 -17.27
C GLU A 142 9.88 -6.91 -16.97
N ALA A 143 10.91 -7.02 -17.81
CA ALA A 143 11.95 -8.03 -17.60
C ALA A 143 12.69 -7.78 -16.29
N ASN A 144 13.03 -6.53 -16.01
CA ASN A 144 13.70 -6.21 -14.74
C ASN A 144 12.79 -6.48 -13.56
N ALA A 145 11.49 -6.19 -13.68
CA ALA A 145 10.55 -6.47 -12.60
C ALA A 145 10.50 -7.97 -12.31
N SER A 146 10.52 -8.81 -13.33
CA SER A 146 10.54 -10.25 -13.13
C SER A 146 11.84 -10.69 -12.48
N LEU A 147 12.96 -10.16 -12.95
CA LEU A 147 14.27 -10.50 -12.36
C LEU A 147 14.32 -10.11 -10.89
N THR A 148 13.84 -8.91 -10.55
CA THR A 148 13.86 -8.47 -9.16
C THR A 148 12.95 -9.32 -8.29
N ALA A 149 11.81 -9.77 -8.81
CA ALA A 149 10.93 -10.67 -8.05
C ALA A 149 11.65 -11.97 -7.71
N ILE A 150 12.34 -12.53 -8.69
CA ILE A 150 13.07 -13.78 -8.48
C ILE A 150 14.22 -13.57 -7.52
N LEU A 151 14.99 -12.50 -7.68
CA LEU A 151 16.11 -12.24 -6.79
C LEU A 151 15.65 -11.99 -5.35
N PHE A 152 14.52 -11.32 -5.17
CA PHE A 152 13.94 -11.11 -3.85
C PHE A 152 13.67 -12.46 -3.17
N SER A 153 13.10 -13.40 -3.90
CA SER A 153 12.83 -14.73 -3.37
C SER A 153 14.10 -15.53 -3.13
N VAL A 154 15.07 -15.43 -4.03
CA VAL A 154 16.35 -16.13 -3.86
C VAL A 154 17.06 -15.63 -2.60
N LEU A 155 17.07 -14.33 -2.38
CA LEU A 155 17.68 -13.79 -1.16
C LEU A 155 16.91 -14.21 0.09
N THR A 156 15.59 -14.35 -0.01
CA THR A 156 14.81 -14.86 1.11
C THR A 156 15.16 -16.31 1.43
N ILE A 157 15.27 -17.15 0.41
CA ILE A 157 15.68 -18.55 0.60
C ILE A 157 17.06 -18.58 1.22
N SER A 158 17.98 -17.73 0.74
CA SER A 158 19.33 -17.67 1.29
C SER A 158 19.31 -17.28 2.77
N SER A 159 18.42 -16.37 3.17
CA SER A 159 18.32 -15.96 4.56
C SER A 159 17.85 -17.11 5.46
N LEU A 160 17.08 -18.03 4.92
CA LEU A 160 16.61 -19.18 5.69
C LEU A 160 17.64 -20.30 5.75
N ILE A 161 18.41 -20.50 4.70
CA ILE A 161 19.27 -21.66 4.55
C ILE A 161 20.72 -21.36 4.93
N LEU A 162 21.30 -20.25 4.43
CA LEU A 162 22.74 -19.99 4.60
C LEU A 162 23.16 -19.83 6.05
N PRO A 163 22.45 -19.17 6.93
CA PRO A 163 22.88 -19.14 8.32
C PRO A 163 23.00 -20.54 8.94
N UNK A 164 22.21 -21.21 8.54
CA UNK A 164 22.18 -22.47 9.02
C UNK A 164 23.32 -23.25 8.64
N ILE A 165 23.61 -23.20 7.33
CA ILE A 165 24.74 -23.93 6.77
C ILE A 165 26.07 -23.38 7.30
N LEU A 166 26.23 -22.06 7.26
CA LEU A 166 27.46 -21.44 7.72
C LEU A 166 27.68 -21.64 9.21
N GLY A 167 26.58 -21.69 9.98
CA GLY A 167 26.69 -21.98 11.40
C GLY A 167 27.26 -23.37 11.65
N LEU A 168 26.85 -24.35 10.86
CA LEU A 168 27.37 -25.71 10.99
C LEU A 168 28.84 -25.82 10.52
N LEU A 169 29.17 -25.13 9.43
CA LEU A 169 30.52 -25.24 8.87
C LEU A 169 31.54 -24.45 9.66
N PHE A 170 31.21 -23.32 10.20
CA PHE A 170 32.17 -22.42 10.83
C PHE A 170 31.89 -22.13 12.30
N UNK A 171 30.67 -22.74 12.76
CA UNK A 171 30.50 -22.64 14.04
C UNK A 171 30.22 -21.31 14.48
N LEU A 172 29.45 -20.81 13.90
CA LEU A 172 29.07 -19.45 14.19
C LEU A 172 28.19 -19.36 15.43
N SER A 173 28.33 -18.25 16.14
CA SER A 173 27.43 -17.98 17.26
C SER A 173 26.01 -17.64 16.74
N ALA A 174 25.02 -17.70 17.64
CA ALA A 174 23.68 -17.34 17.29
C ALA A 174 23.58 -15.87 16.83
N ALA A 175 24.38 -14.99 17.44
CA ALA A 175 24.40 -13.59 17.05
C ALA A 175 24.93 -13.42 15.62
N ASN A 176 25.91 -14.17 15.22
CA ASN A 176 26.43 -14.09 13.87
C ASN A 176 25.42 -14.66 12.86
N GLU A 177 24.71 -15.69 13.23
CA GLU A 177 23.64 -16.20 12.37
C GLU A 177 22.52 -15.17 12.15
N UNK A 178 22.17 -14.49 12.97
CA UNK A 178 21.26 -13.54 12.93
C UNK A 178 21.60 -12.48 12.08
N PHE A 179 22.91 -12.08 12.24
CA PHE A 179 23.46 -11.05 11.39
C PHE A 179 23.41 -11.45 9.90
N ILE A 180 23.80 -12.67 9.61
CA ILE A 180 23.76 -13.16 8.23
C ILE A 180 22.31 -13.20 7.71
N ARG A 181 21.37 -13.65 8.53
CA ARG A 181 19.96 -13.65 8.14
C ARG A 181 19.49 -12.25 7.82
N ASP A 182 19.81 -11.30 8.69
CA ASP A 182 19.39 -9.91 8.48
C ASP A 182 20.06 -9.30 7.26
N LEU A 183 21.32 -9.69 6.98
CA LEU A 183 22.00 -9.20 5.81
C LEU A 183 21.21 -9.55 4.53
N PHE A 184 20.76 -10.81 4.43
CA PHE A 184 19.99 -11.23 3.27
C PHE A 184 18.57 -10.68 3.28
N MET A 185 17.90 -10.68 4.44
CA MET A 185 16.50 -10.25 4.51
C MET A 185 16.34 -8.76 4.32
N HIS A 186 17.32 -7.97 4.72
CA HIS A 186 17.16 -6.53 4.71
C HIS A 186 18.15 -5.86 3.77
N THR A 187 19.43 -5.96 4.06
CA THR A 187 20.42 -5.16 3.33
C THR A 187 20.48 -5.50 1.85
N LEU A 188 20.65 -6.79 1.54
CA LEU A 188 20.75 -7.19 0.14
C LEU A 188 19.43 -7.02 -0.59
N ARG A 189 18.31 -7.32 0.07
CA ARG A 189 17.01 -7.13 -0.56
C ARG A 189 16.69 -5.65 -0.78
N SER A 190 17.29 -4.73 -0.01
CA SER A 190 17.07 -3.31 -0.22
C SER A 190 17.62 -2.85 -1.57
N PHE A 191 18.68 -3.47 -2.05
CA PHE A 191 19.19 -3.15 -3.38
C PHE A 191 18.20 -3.59 -4.47
N ILE A 192 17.51 -4.68 -4.24
CA ILE A 192 16.42 -5.06 -5.13
C ILE A 192 15.28 -4.02 -5.13
N UNK A 193 14.92 -3.60 -4.02
CA UNK A 193 14.02 -2.75 -3.86
C UNK A 193 14.29 -1.55 -4.46
N MET A 194 15.63 -1.04 -4.58
CA MET A 194 16.06 0.14 -5.29
C MET A 194 15.77 0.05 -6.78
N ALA A 195 16.04 -1.10 -7.37
CA ALA A 195 15.71 -1.32 -8.77
C ALA A 195 14.20 -1.21 -9.01
N VAL A 196 13.39 -1.74 -8.09
CA VAL A 196 11.93 -1.61 -8.20
C VAL A 196 11.53 -0.14 -8.13
N MET A 197 12.15 0.63 -7.24
CA MET A 197 11.86 2.06 -7.13
C MET A 197 12.16 2.79 -8.45
N ILE A 198 13.31 2.49 -9.05
CA ILE A 198 13.65 3.10 -10.32
C ILE A 198 12.61 2.74 -11.38
N ASN A 199 12.21 1.48 -11.42
CA ASN A 199 11.20 1.02 -12.39
C ASN A 199 9.88 1.76 -12.19
N VAL A 200 9.44 1.90 -10.94
CA VAL A 200 8.17 2.58 -10.65
C VAL A 200 8.27 4.07 -11.02
N LEU A 201 9.38 4.72 -10.66
CA LEU A 201 9.55 6.13 -10.99
C LEU A 201 9.51 6.37 -12.51
N LEU A 202 10.22 5.53 -13.25
CA LEU A 202 10.24 5.68 -14.71
C LEU A 202 8.86 5.34 -15.31
N THR A 203 8.18 4.38 -14.75
CA THR A 203 6.84 4.01 -15.22
C THR A 203 5.84 5.14 -14.97
N VAL A 204 5.83 5.70 -13.78
CA VAL A 204 4.89 6.75 -13.42
C VAL A 204 5.20 8.06 -14.16
N SER A 205 6.46 8.29 -14.54
CA SER A 205 6.79 9.46 -15.33
C SER A 205 6.12 9.53 -16.71
N UNK A 206 5.71 8.46 -17.09
CA UNK A 206 5.12 8.36 -18.19
C UNK A 206 3.73 8.39 -18.18
N ARG A 207 3.19 8.84 -17.12
CA ARG A 207 1.74 8.86 -16.97
C ARG A 207 1.10 9.96 -17.81
N LYS A 208 -0.15 9.71 -18.14
CA LYS A 208 -0.85 10.67 -18.98
C LYS A 208 -1.66 11.67 -18.19
N SER A 209 -1.96 11.36 -16.91
CA SER A 209 -2.65 12.29 -16.03
C SER A 209 -1.67 13.30 -15.46
N GLU A 210 -2.15 14.53 -15.26
CA GLU A 210 -1.31 15.56 -14.67
C GLU A 210 -0.95 15.24 -13.22
N VAL A 211 -1.82 14.52 -12.53
CA VAL A 211 -1.61 14.23 -11.12
C VAL A 211 -0.96 12.86 -10.95
N VAL A 212 -0.22 12.72 -9.86
CA VAL A 212 0.27 11.41 -9.43
C VAL A 212 -0.79 10.80 -8.52
N SER A 213 -1.20 9.59 -8.82
CA SER A 213 -2.29 8.97 -8.06
C SER A 213 -1.87 8.67 -6.63
N ALA A 214 -2.87 8.57 -5.76
CA ALA A 214 -2.62 8.21 -4.37
C ALA A 214 -1.88 6.87 -4.27
N SER A 215 -2.30 5.91 -5.08
CA SER A 215 -1.65 4.60 -5.09
C SER A 215 -0.15 4.72 -5.35
N ASN A 216 0.24 5.53 -6.32
CA ASN A 216 1.65 5.68 -6.65
C ASN A 216 2.42 6.38 -5.53
N TRP A 217 1.82 7.38 -4.88
CA TRP A 217 2.47 8.03 -3.75
C TRP A 217 2.73 7.06 -2.62
N PHE A 218 1.75 6.21 -2.30
CA PHE A 218 1.95 5.21 -1.25
C PHE A 218 2.98 4.16 -1.67
N MET A 219 3.06 3.85 -2.95
CA MET A 219 4.07 2.93 -3.43
C MET A 219 5.47 3.50 -3.23
N PHE A 220 5.66 4.79 -3.55
CA PHE A 220 6.94 5.45 -3.30
C PHE A 220 7.30 5.41 -1.82
N MET A 221 6.33 5.70 -0.96
CA MET A 221 6.55 5.67 0.49
C MET A 221 6.97 4.27 0.95
N ALA A 222 6.29 3.25 0.46
CA ALA A 222 6.57 1.88 0.86
C ALA A 222 7.98 1.47 0.47
N LEU A 223 8.36 1.76 -0.77
CA LEU A 223 9.69 1.37 -1.25
C LEU A 223 10.79 2.15 -0.52
N ALA A 224 10.59 3.44 -0.30
CA ALA A 224 11.56 4.24 0.46
C ALA A 224 11.70 3.72 1.89
N SER A 225 10.59 3.37 2.52
CA SER A 225 10.62 2.86 3.88
C SER A 225 11.41 1.55 3.96
N PHE A 226 11.23 0.66 2.99
CA PHE A 226 11.97 -0.60 2.98
C PHE A 226 13.46 -0.35 2.76
N ILE A 227 13.80 0.50 1.80
CA ILE A 227 15.19 0.75 1.46
C ILE A 227 15.93 1.35 2.65
N PHE A 228 15.40 2.44 3.20
CA PHE A 228 16.08 3.10 4.32
C PHE A 228 16.03 2.28 5.59
N GLY A 229 14.90 1.63 5.86
CA GLY A 229 14.79 0.79 7.05
C GLY A 229 15.79 -0.35 7.04
N SER A 230 15.99 -0.95 5.88
CA SER A 230 16.96 -2.03 5.75
C SER A 230 18.39 -1.55 5.98
N GLN A 231 18.72 -0.36 5.49
CA GLN A 231 20.05 0.20 5.74
C GLN A 231 20.22 0.51 7.22
N PHE A 232 19.23 0.97 7.88
CA PHE A 232 19.30 1.18 9.33
C PHE A 232 19.50 -0.15 10.08
N UNK A 233 18.97 -1.16 9.67
CA UNK A 233 19.12 -2.35 10.20
C UNK A 233 20.44 -2.73 10.19
N PHE A 234 21.17 -2.48 8.99
CA PHE A 234 22.57 -2.85 8.81
C PHE A 234 23.49 -1.99 9.67
N PHE A 235 23.36 -0.68 9.55
CA PHE A 235 24.23 0.20 10.31
C PHE A 235 24.00 0.12 11.81
N GLY A 236 22.76 -0.14 12.23
CA GLY A 236 22.48 -0.35 13.63
C GLY A 236 23.18 -1.57 14.19
N GLU A 237 23.23 -2.65 13.41
CA GLU A 237 23.96 -3.84 13.85
C GLU A 237 25.45 -3.59 13.92
N LEU A 238 26.01 -2.88 12.94
CA LEU A 238 27.43 -2.54 12.98
C LEU A 238 27.77 -1.65 14.18
N ALA A 239 26.88 -0.75 14.56
CA ALA A 239 27.10 0.16 15.67
C ALA A 239 26.66 -0.42 17.03
N ASN A 240 26.16 -1.64 17.05
CA ASN A 240 25.63 -2.26 18.26
C ASN A 240 24.51 -1.43 18.90
N SER A 241 23.69 -0.80 18.07
CA SER A 241 22.55 -0.01 18.53
C SER A 241 21.28 -0.82 18.32
N THR A 242 20.81 -1.48 19.39
CA THR A 242 19.58 -2.27 19.29
C THR A 242 18.37 -1.41 18.94
N GLN A 243 18.39 -0.16 19.37
CA GLN A 243 17.31 0.76 19.07
C GLN A 243 17.24 1.08 17.57
N THR A 244 18.40 1.28 16.95
CA THR A 244 18.45 1.56 15.51
C THR A 244 18.06 0.32 14.70
N VAL A 245 18.48 -0.86 15.12
CA VAL A 245 18.06 -2.10 14.48
C VAL A 245 16.54 -2.24 14.57
N TRP A 246 15.97 -1.98 15.74
CA TRP A 246 14.53 -2.06 15.92
C TRP A 246 13.81 -1.08 15.00
N LEU A 247 14.30 0.16 14.92
CA LEU A 247 13.71 1.15 14.01
C LEU A 247 13.76 0.67 12.57
N GLY A 248 14.90 0.15 12.14
CA GLY A 248 15.06 -0.36 10.79
C GLY A 248 14.12 -1.50 10.48
N GLU A 249 13.97 -2.43 11.41
CA GLU A 249 13.05 -3.54 11.22
C GLU A 249 11.60 -3.06 11.10
N ARG A 250 11.22 -2.12 11.95
CA ARG A 250 9.84 -1.64 11.90
C ARG A 250 9.57 -0.87 10.61
N MET A 251 10.53 -0.05 10.17
CA MET A 251 10.37 0.66 8.90
C MET A 251 10.27 -0.30 7.73
N SER A 252 11.16 -1.28 7.67
CA SER A 252 11.21 -2.19 6.52
C SER A 252 10.11 -3.23 6.53
N GLN A 253 9.48 -3.46 7.67
CA GLN A 253 8.40 -4.44 7.78
C GLN A 253 7.06 -3.74 7.92
N SER A 254 6.76 -3.19 9.09
CA SER A 254 5.41 -2.69 9.36
C SER A 254 5.03 -1.49 8.50
N TRP A 255 5.87 -0.48 8.43
CA TRP A 255 5.57 0.72 7.65
C TRP A 255 5.45 0.37 6.17
N THR A 256 6.37 -0.43 5.67
CA THR A 256 6.34 -0.85 4.27
C THR A 256 5.04 -1.58 3.95
N ILE A 257 4.63 -2.51 4.81
CA ILE A 257 3.40 -3.26 4.58
C ILE A 257 2.18 -2.34 4.62
N ILE A 258 2.12 -1.42 5.60
CA ILE A 258 0.98 -0.51 5.70
C ILE A 258 0.88 0.37 4.45
N ALA A 259 2.00 0.92 4.01
CA ALA A 259 1.99 1.77 2.83
C ALA A 259 1.61 0.97 1.58
N LEU A 260 2.08 -0.27 1.46
CA LEU A 260 1.70 -1.11 0.33
C LEU A 260 0.21 -1.45 0.35
N ILE A 261 -0.35 -1.68 1.54
CA ILE A 261 -1.79 -1.94 1.66
C ILE A 261 -2.58 -0.77 1.09
N PHE A 262 -2.21 0.46 1.49
CA PHE A 262 -2.90 1.63 0.94
C PHE A 262 -2.63 1.81 -0.54
N ALA A 263 -1.42 1.49 -1.01
CA ALA A 263 -1.13 1.62 -2.44
C ALA A 263 -2.08 0.75 -3.27
N VAL A 264 -2.30 -0.48 -2.83
CA VAL A 264 -3.20 -1.38 -3.56
C VAL A 264 -4.66 -0.98 -3.38
N ALA A 265 -5.06 -0.64 -2.16
CA ALA A 265 -6.46 -0.32 -1.89
C ALA A 265 -6.92 0.94 -2.62
N TYR A 266 -6.07 1.95 -2.68
CA TYR A 266 -6.40 3.18 -3.41
C TYR A 266 -6.49 2.97 -4.92
N HIS A 267 -5.97 1.88 -5.43
CA HIS A 267 -6.13 1.52 -6.84
C HIS A 267 -7.35 0.64 -7.06
N VAL A 268 -7.46 -0.43 -6.27
CA VAL A 268 -8.48 -1.46 -6.51
C VAL A 268 -9.89 -0.92 -6.26
N VAL A 269 -10.10 -0.19 -5.17
CA VAL A 269 -11.45 0.16 -4.76
C VAL A 269 -12.08 1.23 -5.67
N PRO A 270 -11.41 2.35 -5.98
CA PRO A 270 -12.05 3.32 -6.89
C PRO A 270 -12.34 2.72 -8.25
N ARG A 271 -11.44 1.86 -8.75
CA ARG A 271 -11.65 1.23 -10.03
C ARG A 271 -12.87 0.32 -10.00
N ALA A 272 -12.99 -0.51 -8.97
CA ALA A 272 -14.13 -1.43 -8.87
C ALA A 272 -15.44 -0.68 -8.65
N ALA A 273 -15.40 0.41 -7.91
CA ALA A 273 -16.58 1.23 -7.68
C ALA A 273 -16.91 2.12 -8.87
N SER A 274 -16.02 2.26 -9.82
CA SER A 274 -16.16 3.11 -10.99
C SER A 274 -16.44 4.55 -10.61
N ARG A 275 -15.70 5.03 -9.61
CA ARG A 275 -15.88 6.39 -9.13
C ARG A 275 -14.60 6.89 -8.49
N PRO A 276 -14.42 8.22 -8.44
CA PRO A 276 -13.22 8.77 -7.78
C PRO A 276 -13.22 8.48 -6.29
N ILE A 277 -12.05 8.61 -5.69
CA ILE A 277 -11.90 8.55 -4.25
C ILE A 277 -12.84 9.59 -3.60
N TRP A 278 -13.47 9.21 -2.52
CA TRP A 278 -14.48 10.01 -1.85
C TRP A 278 -13.96 11.38 -1.42
N SER A 279 -12.77 11.42 -0.81
CA SER A 279 -12.25 12.68 -0.27
C SER A 279 -10.79 12.85 -0.64
N ASP A 280 -10.49 13.93 -1.37
CA ASP A 280 -9.12 14.31 -1.68
C ASP A 280 -8.38 14.75 -0.41
N SER A 281 -9.05 15.48 0.46
CA SER A 281 -8.43 15.95 1.70
C SER A 281 -8.05 14.80 2.61
N MET A 282 -8.90 13.78 2.72
CA MET A 282 -8.57 12.62 3.54
C MET A 282 -7.44 11.81 2.92
N THR A 283 -7.35 11.77 1.60
CA THR A 283 -6.23 11.12 0.93
C THR A 283 -4.92 11.81 1.30
N LYS A 284 -4.90 13.14 1.21
CA LYS A 284 -3.71 13.91 1.57
C LYS A 284 -3.36 13.73 3.04
N ALA A 285 -4.37 13.78 3.90
CA ALA A 285 -4.15 13.60 5.33
C ALA A 285 -3.58 12.22 5.64
N SER A 286 -4.14 11.18 5.02
CA SER A 286 -3.65 9.83 5.31
C SER A 286 -2.20 9.67 4.87
N LEU A 287 -1.84 10.21 3.71
CA LEU A 287 -0.48 10.09 3.21
C LEU A 287 0.52 10.88 4.07
N LEU A 288 0.22 12.16 4.31
CA LEU A 288 1.17 13.02 4.99
C LEU A 288 1.33 12.67 6.46
N LEU A 289 0.21 12.42 7.13
CA LEU A 289 0.29 12.09 8.54
C LEU A 289 0.94 10.73 8.76
N LEU A 290 0.67 9.78 7.87
CA LEU A 290 1.32 8.48 7.97
C LEU A 290 2.83 8.62 7.81
N PHE A 291 3.25 9.44 6.86
CA PHE A 291 4.68 9.65 6.63
C PHE A 291 5.39 10.19 7.86
N PHE A 292 4.73 11.07 8.61
CA PHE A 292 5.37 11.70 9.77
C PHE A 292 5.16 10.96 11.08
N THR A 293 4.24 10.00 11.16
CA THR A 293 3.95 9.33 12.42
C THR A 293 4.52 7.93 12.55
N LEU A 294 4.71 7.21 11.45
CA LEU A 294 5.09 5.81 11.55
C LEU A 294 6.47 5.56 12.18
N PRO A 295 7.53 6.30 11.83
CA PRO A 295 8.80 6.00 12.47
C PRO A 295 8.78 6.15 13.99
N PRO A 296 8.25 7.24 14.56
CA PRO A 296 8.14 7.29 16.02
C PRO A 296 7.17 6.26 16.59
N PHE A 297 6.08 6.00 15.88
CA PHE A 297 5.11 5.00 16.30
C PHE A 297 5.76 3.63 16.48
N MET A 298 6.67 3.28 15.60
CA MET A 298 7.29 1.97 15.65
C MET A 298 8.30 1.80 16.77
N LEU A 299 8.66 2.88 17.45
CA LEU A 299 9.54 2.79 18.61
C LEU A 299 8.81 2.46 19.91
N SER A 300 7.49 2.39 19.85
CA SER A 300 6.69 2.32 21.09
C SER A 300 7.00 1.10 21.96
N SER A 301 7.43 0.00 21.37
CA SER A 301 7.74 -1.18 22.16
C SER A 301 9.23 -1.49 22.23
N ALA A 302 10.08 -0.54 21.84
CA ALA A 302 11.52 -0.72 21.93
C ALA A 302 12.00 -0.54 23.37
N ASP A 303 13.04 -1.25 23.74
CA ASP A 303 13.72 -1.01 25.01
C ASP A 303 14.63 0.20 24.84
N ALA A 304 14.04 1.38 24.78
CA ALA A 304 14.74 2.58 24.34
C ALA A 304 14.79 3.69 25.37
N GLY A 305 14.30 3.44 26.56
CA GLY A 305 14.29 4.47 27.59
C GLY A 305 12.98 5.23 27.59
N UNK A 306 12.76 5.84 28.41
CA UNK A 306 11.57 6.43 28.63
C UNK A 306 11.09 7.38 27.62
N LEU A 307 12.10 8.27 27.34
CA LEU A 307 11.73 9.31 26.40
C LEU A 307 11.25 8.71 25.08
N LEU A 308 12.00 7.80 24.50
CA LEU A 308 11.63 7.23 23.22
C LEU A 308 10.39 6.34 23.34
N GLU A 309 10.24 5.62 24.43
CA GLU A 309 9.04 4.79 24.63
C GLU A 309 7.80 5.66 24.74
N ASN A 310 7.88 6.76 25.48
CA ASN A 310 6.75 7.67 25.60
C ASN A 310 6.41 8.34 24.27
N LEU A 311 7.45 8.79 23.55
CA LEU A 311 7.24 9.37 22.23
C LEU A 311 6.63 8.36 21.27
N GLY A 312 7.09 7.12 21.34
CA GLY A 312 6.55 6.07 20.48
C GLY A 312 5.08 5.81 20.77
N ALA A 313 4.69 5.78 22.04
CA ALA A 313 3.29 5.60 22.40
C ALA A 313 2.43 6.76 21.94
N ILE A 314 2.94 7.97 22.03
CA ILE A 314 2.22 9.14 21.53
C ILE A 314 2.09 9.10 20.00
N UNK A 315 3.06 8.83 19.43
CA UNK A 315 3.07 8.76 18.12
C UNK A 315 2.19 7.77 17.62
N MET A 316 2.15 6.69 18.30
CA MET A 316 1.23 5.62 17.92
C MET A 316 -0.23 6.04 17.95
N THR A 317 -0.59 6.77 18.92
CA THR A 317 -1.93 7.30 19.01
C THR A 317 -2.27 8.21 17.82
N UNK A 318 -1.38 8.81 17.55
CA UNK A 318 -1.55 9.67 16.52
C UNK A 318 -1.69 9.03 15.24
N ALA A 319 -0.96 8.09 15.04
CA ALA A 319 -1.01 7.33 13.80
C ALA A 319 -2.38 6.72 13.52
N LEU A 320 -3.20 6.59 14.53
CA LEU A 320 -4.56 6.12 14.30
C LEU A 320 -5.32 7.06 13.37
N LEU A 321 -5.03 8.35 13.42
CA LEU A 321 -5.74 9.32 12.59
C LEU A 321 -5.51 9.08 11.09
N PRO A 322 -4.27 8.96 10.60
CA PRO A 322 -4.11 8.68 9.17
C PRO A 322 -4.61 7.30 8.75
N ILE A 323 -4.49 6.30 9.62
CA ILE A 323 -5.02 4.98 9.31
C ILE A 323 -6.54 5.04 9.19
N LEU A 324 -7.19 5.72 10.14
CA LEU A 324 -8.64 5.86 10.11
C LEU A 324 -9.07 6.71 8.90
N ALA A 325 -8.35 7.80 8.62
CA ALA A 325 -8.69 8.65 7.49
C ALA A 325 -8.61 7.89 6.17
N GLY A 326 -7.54 7.15 5.96
CA GLY A 326 -7.42 6.36 4.74
C GLY A 326 -8.46 5.26 4.65
N SER A 327 -8.68 4.57 5.75
CA SER A 327 -9.64 3.47 5.77
C SER A 327 -11.07 3.96 5.53
N VAL A 328 -11.46 5.05 6.20
CA VAL A 328 -12.79 5.62 6.01
C VAL A 328 -12.95 6.14 4.58
N ASN A 329 -11.95 6.79 4.06
CA ASN A 329 -11.97 7.31 2.71
C ASN A 329 -12.25 6.20 1.69
N ILE A 330 -11.58 5.10 1.83
CA ILE A 330 -11.77 3.96 0.94
C ILE A 330 -13.12 3.27 1.18
N UNK A 331 -13.49 3.12 2.39
CA UNK A 331 -14.60 2.63 2.69
C UNK A 331 -15.64 3.32 2.15
N MET A 332 -15.71 4.76 2.18
CA MET A 332 -16.78 5.61 1.65
C MET A 332 -16.83 5.55 0.13
N THR A 333 -15.67 5.41 -0.50
CA THR A 333 -15.63 5.20 -1.95
C THR A 333 -16.39 3.93 -2.34
N SER A 334 -16.22 2.87 -1.58
CA SER A 334 -16.96 1.61 -1.82
C SER A 334 -18.46 1.79 -1.65
N LEU A 335 -18.86 2.51 -0.60
CA LEU A 335 -20.29 2.68 -0.31
C LEU A 335 -21.01 3.47 -1.40
N GLY A 336 -20.28 4.28 -2.15
CA GLY A 336 -20.90 5.02 -3.25
C GLY A 336 -21.39 4.12 -4.39
N ASN A 337 -20.87 2.89 -4.48
CA ASN A 337 -21.37 1.89 -5.44
C ASN A 337 -21.25 0.53 -4.80
N ALA A 338 -22.01 0.34 -3.73
CA ALA A 338 -21.88 -0.87 -2.92
C ALA A 338 -22.18 -2.13 -3.72
N THR A 339 -23.20 -2.10 -4.60
CA THR A 339 -23.53 -3.28 -5.38
C THR A 339 -22.41 -3.67 -6.34
N GLY A 340 -21.75 -2.68 -6.94
CA GLY A 340 -20.61 -2.95 -7.83
C GLY A 340 -19.42 -3.53 -7.08
N VAL A 341 -19.18 -3.03 -5.88
CA VAL A 341 -18.06 -3.51 -5.08
C VAL A 341 -18.33 -4.91 -4.53
N VAL A 342 -19.52 -5.14 -3.99
CA VAL A 342 -19.85 -6.43 -3.37
C VAL A 342 -19.83 -7.55 -4.41
N SER A 343 -20.20 -7.26 -5.66
CA SER A 343 -20.24 -8.27 -6.70
C SER A 343 -18.84 -8.68 -7.19
N ARG A 344 -17.79 -7.93 -6.81
CA ARG A 344 -16.41 -8.22 -7.23
C ARG A 344 -15.61 -8.67 -6.00
N PRO A 345 -15.21 -9.94 -5.95
CA PRO A 345 -14.60 -10.46 -4.71
C PRO A 345 -13.31 -9.74 -4.28
N GLY A 346 -12.50 -9.31 -5.23
CA GLY A 346 -11.29 -8.58 -4.86
C GLY A 346 -11.58 -7.21 -4.27
N ALA A 347 -12.58 -6.52 -4.82
CA ALA A 347 -12.98 -5.22 -4.28
C ALA A 347 -13.64 -5.38 -2.92
N LEU A 348 -14.44 -6.41 -2.75
CA LEU A 348 -15.04 -6.71 -1.46
C LEU A 348 -13.95 -6.99 -0.42
N ALA A 349 -12.95 -7.78 -0.82
CA ALA A 349 -11.84 -8.10 0.09
C ALA A 349 -11.10 -6.84 0.52
N ALA A 350 -10.80 -5.95 -0.43
CA ALA A 350 -10.12 -4.69 -0.09
C ALA A 350 -10.96 -3.83 0.83
N THR A 351 -12.27 -3.79 0.61
CA THR A 351 -13.18 -3.01 1.45
C THR A 351 -13.22 -3.59 2.86
N LEU A 352 -13.32 -4.91 3.00
CA LEU A 352 -13.28 -5.54 4.31
C LEU A 352 -11.95 -5.31 5.00
N ALA A 353 -10.84 -5.32 4.24
CA ALA A 353 -9.55 -4.99 4.84
C ALA A 353 -9.56 -3.59 5.44
N MET A 354 -10.23 -2.65 4.79
CA MET A 354 -10.31 -1.28 5.32
C MET A 354 -11.23 -1.18 6.53
N VAL A 355 -12.15 -2.10 6.68
CA VAL A 355 -12.95 -2.17 7.90
C VAL A 355 -12.12 -2.71 9.06
N PHE A 356 -11.36 -3.77 8.83
CA PHE A 356 -10.58 -4.40 9.89
C PHE A 356 -9.31 -3.63 10.24
N PHE A 357 -8.76 -2.87 9.31
CA PHE A 357 -7.50 -2.16 9.56
C PHE A 357 -7.60 -1.24 10.78
N PRO A 358 -8.59 -0.34 10.88
CA PRO A 358 -8.68 0.49 12.09
C PRO A 358 -8.89 -0.32 13.35
N LEU A 359 -9.56 -1.44 13.28
CA LEU A 359 -9.76 -2.28 14.45
C LEU A 359 -8.44 -2.86 14.95
N TYR A 360 -7.59 -3.33 14.05
CA TYR A 360 -6.27 -3.79 14.44
C TYR A 360 -5.39 -2.63 14.89
N ALA A 361 -5.51 -1.50 14.28
CA ALA A 361 -4.81 -0.30 14.75
C ALA A 361 -5.24 0.09 16.16
N UNK A 362 -6.33 -0.01 16.36
CA UNK A 362 -6.81 0.19 17.55
C UNK A 362 -6.21 -0.68 18.50
N GLY A 363 -6.07 -2.00 18.23
CA GLY A 363 -5.35 -2.95 19.07
C GLY A 363 -3.92 -2.54 19.33
N GLY A 364 -3.26 -2.08 18.30
CA GLY A 364 -1.93 -1.51 18.47
C GLY A 364 -1.85 -0.41 19.50
N UNK A 365 -2.65 0.42 19.33
CA UNK A 365 -2.76 1.50 20.14
C UNK A 365 -2.90 1.13 21.49
N PHE A 366 -3.81 0.25 21.70
CA PHE A 366 -4.15 -0.22 23.03
C PHE A 366 -2.97 -0.90 23.72
N THR A 367 -2.28 -1.80 23.00
CA THR A 367 -1.12 -2.48 23.58
C THR A 367 0.02 -1.52 23.88
N SER A 368 0.16 -0.44 23.12
CA SER A 368 1.21 0.54 23.39
C SER A 368 0.94 1.37 24.64
N LEU A 369 -0.32 1.42 25.09
CA LEU A 369 -0.66 2.13 26.32
C LEU A 369 -0.07 1.49 27.55
N ASP A 370 0.45 0.28 27.44
CA ASP A 370 1.09 -0.38 28.58
C ASP A 370 2.24 0.46 29.15
N VAL A 371 2.88 1.27 28.32
CA VAL A 371 3.92 2.21 28.75
C VAL A 371 3.37 3.15 29.85
N PHE A 372 2.10 3.56 29.72
CA PHE A 372 1.48 4.49 30.68
C PHE A 372 0.71 3.78 31.78
N ILE A 373 0.11 2.65 31.46
CA ILE A 373 -0.79 1.94 32.39
C ILE A 373 -0.02 0.96 33.27
N GLY A 374 1.00 0.32 32.70
CA GLY A 374 1.82 -0.60 33.46
C GLY A 374 1.18 -1.93 33.78
N LEU A 375 0.25 -2.40 32.93
CA LEU A 375 -0.39 -3.69 33.16
C LEU A 375 0.49 -4.87 32.88
N GLY A 376 1.46 -4.71 31.97
CA GLY A 376 2.34 -5.81 31.60
C GLY A 376 1.75 -6.82 30.64
N ALA A 377 0.47 -7.10 30.74
CA ALA A 377 -0.18 -8.09 29.90
C ALA A 377 -0.30 -7.62 28.45
N LEU A 378 -0.39 -6.32 28.23
CA LEU A 378 -0.62 -5.79 26.90
C LEU A 378 0.57 -5.98 25.97
N ASN A 379 1.80 -5.96 26.51
CA ASN A 379 2.98 -6.19 25.68
C ASN A 379 3.00 -7.61 25.11
N ASP A 380 2.54 -8.59 25.88
CA ASP A 380 2.48 -9.96 25.41
C ASP A 380 1.48 -10.15 24.28
N MET A 381 0.48 -9.26 24.22
CA MET A 381 -0.55 -9.32 23.20
C MET A 381 -0.17 -8.60 21.92
N ALA A 382 0.87 -7.75 21.94
CA ALA A 382 1.23 -6.92 20.78
C ALA A 382 1.62 -7.78 19.58
N GLU A 383 2.38 -8.84 19.81
CA GLU A 383 2.81 -9.71 18.71
C GLU A 383 1.61 -10.40 18.07
N THR A 384 0.65 -10.84 18.90
CA THR A 384 -0.57 -11.47 18.40
C THR A 384 -1.36 -10.48 17.54
N VAL A 385 -1.47 -9.22 17.97
CA VAL A 385 -2.15 -8.20 17.17
C VAL A 385 -1.43 -7.99 15.83
N ASP A 386 -0.09 -7.93 15.84
CA ASP A 386 0.67 -7.72 14.61
C ASP A 386 0.46 -8.87 13.62
N ILE A 387 0.54 -10.10 14.10
CA ILE A 387 0.37 -11.26 13.22
C ILE A 387 -1.07 -11.34 12.72
N GLY A 388 -2.03 -11.04 13.61
CA GLY A 388 -3.42 -10.99 13.21
C GLY A 388 -3.69 -9.94 12.15
N PHE A 389 -3.07 -8.77 12.29
CA PHE A 389 -3.17 -7.73 11.28
C PHE A 389 -2.61 -8.22 9.94
N MET A 390 -1.43 -8.80 9.95
CA MET A 390 -0.82 -9.25 8.71
C MET A 390 -1.66 -10.32 8.02
N TRP A 391 -2.23 -11.25 8.77
CA TRP A 391 -3.05 -12.29 8.15
C TRP A 391 -4.43 -11.77 7.75
N THR A 392 -5.07 -10.94 8.57
CA THR A 392 -6.42 -10.47 8.25
C THR A 392 -6.39 -9.40 7.18
N VAL A 393 -5.72 -8.28 7.45
CA VAL A 393 -5.70 -7.19 6.50
C VAL A 393 -4.83 -7.54 5.31
N GLY A 394 -3.64 -8.07 5.57
CA GLY A 394 -2.74 -8.48 4.49
C GLY A 394 -3.33 -9.60 3.64
N GLY A 395 -3.97 -10.59 4.27
CA GLY A 395 -4.57 -11.68 3.54
C GLY A 395 -5.73 -11.24 2.66
N LEU A 396 -6.58 -10.36 3.17
CA LEU A 396 -7.67 -9.81 2.35
C LEU A 396 -7.11 -8.98 1.19
N MET A 397 -6.02 -8.24 1.44
CA MET A 397 -5.39 -7.50 0.34
C MET A 397 -4.74 -8.45 -0.67
N ALA A 398 -4.28 -9.62 -0.24
CA ALA A 398 -3.82 -10.63 -1.19
C ALA A 398 -4.95 -11.10 -2.09
N VAL A 399 -6.15 -11.29 -1.53
CA VAL A 399 -7.31 -11.61 -2.35
C VAL A 399 -7.56 -10.49 -3.36
N ALA A 400 -7.47 -9.24 -2.92
CA ALA A 400 -7.66 -8.11 -3.82
C ALA A 400 -6.64 -8.14 -4.97
N CYS A 401 -5.39 -8.45 -4.68
CA CYS A 401 -4.36 -8.51 -5.70
C CYS A 401 -4.62 -9.65 -6.69
N VAL A 402 -4.97 -10.83 -6.20
CA VAL A 402 -5.21 -11.98 -7.08
C VAL A 402 -6.46 -11.77 -7.92
N ALA A 403 -7.52 -11.23 -7.33
CA ALA A 403 -8.81 -11.14 -8.03
C ALA A 403 -8.92 -9.89 -8.90
N GLU A 404 -8.23 -8.80 -8.57
CA GLU A 404 -8.34 -7.55 -9.32
C GLU A 404 -7.06 -7.20 -10.07
N SER A 405 -5.91 -7.22 -9.39
CA SER A 405 -4.66 -6.76 -10.00
C SER A 405 -4.07 -7.77 -10.98
N TYR A 406 -4.12 -9.04 -10.63
CA TYR A 406 -3.52 -10.07 -11.49
C TYR A 406 -4.23 -10.18 -12.84
N PRO A 407 -5.57 -10.17 -12.90
CA PRO A 407 -6.24 -10.14 -14.20
C PRO A 407 -5.88 -8.93 -15.05
N LEU A 408 -5.73 -7.76 -14.42
CA LEU A 408 -5.33 -6.57 -15.17
C LEU A 408 -3.92 -6.71 -15.74
N ALA A 409 -3.01 -7.29 -14.97
CA ALA A 409 -1.64 -7.48 -15.46
C ALA A 409 -1.58 -8.48 -16.61
N GLY A 410 -2.35 -9.56 -16.49
CA GLY A 410 -2.26 -10.63 -17.47
C GLY A 410 -3.28 -10.58 -18.59
N ASP A 411 -4.15 -9.59 -18.63
CA ASP A 411 -5.31 -9.57 -19.53
C ASP A 411 -6.07 -10.88 -19.46
N UNK A 412 -6.22 -11.39 -18.23
CA UNK A 412 -6.83 -12.55 -18.02
C UNK A 412 -8.01 -12.31 -17.23
N GLN A 413 -8.95 -13.19 -17.41
CA GLN A 413 -10.12 -13.18 -16.55
C GLN A 413 -9.88 -14.09 -15.37
N LEU A 414 -10.28 -13.70 -14.18
CA LEU A 414 -10.15 -14.52 -12.97
C LEU A 414 -10.85 -15.87 -13.20
N ALA A 415 -10.15 -16.95 -12.87
CA ALA A 415 -10.67 -18.27 -13.19
C ALA A 415 -11.95 -18.59 -12.42
N SER A 416 -12.02 -18.21 -11.15
CA SER A 416 -13.19 -18.52 -10.34
C SER A 416 -13.50 -17.38 -9.37
N PRO A 417 -14.41 -16.48 -9.76
CA PRO A 417 -14.83 -15.43 -8.82
C PRO A 417 -15.48 -16.00 -7.56
N SER A 418 -16.21 -17.10 -7.65
CA SER A 418 -16.84 -17.68 -6.47
C SER A 418 -15.81 -18.24 -5.50
N SER A 419 -14.73 -18.82 -6.01
CA SER A 419 -13.64 -19.26 -5.14
C SER A 419 -12.97 -18.09 -4.45
N ALA A 420 -12.81 -16.96 -5.15
CA ALA A 420 -12.25 -15.77 -4.53
C ALA A 420 -13.17 -15.19 -3.46
N SER A 421 -14.48 -15.25 -3.66
CA SER A 421 -15.43 -14.85 -2.64
C SER A 421 -15.32 -15.75 -1.41
N LEU A 422 -15.17 -17.04 -1.63
CA LEU A 422 -14.99 -17.99 -0.54
C LEU A 422 -13.70 -17.67 0.23
N SER A 423 -12.61 -17.41 -0.50
CA SER A 423 -11.35 -17.02 0.15
C SER A 423 -11.54 -15.78 0.98
N THR A 424 -12.28 -14.78 0.49
CA THR A 424 -12.55 -13.56 1.22
C THR A 424 -13.26 -13.86 2.54
N MET A 425 -14.31 -14.66 2.50
CA MET A 425 -15.06 -15.00 3.71
C MET A 425 -14.21 -15.80 4.68
N MET A 426 -13.45 -16.75 4.19
CA MET A 426 -12.57 -17.54 5.03
C MET A 426 -11.43 -16.74 5.65
N UNK A 427 -10.86 -15.89 4.95
CA UNK A 427 -9.88 -15.10 5.39
C UNK A 427 -10.36 -14.22 6.42
N ALA A 428 -11.54 -13.55 6.20
CA ALA A 428 -12.11 -12.63 7.19
C ALA A 428 -12.54 -13.38 8.45
N PHE A 429 -13.35 -14.40 8.30
CA PHE A 429 -13.81 -15.13 9.48
C PHE A 429 -12.67 -15.80 10.23
N GLY A 430 -11.91 -16.56 9.52
CA GLY A 430 -10.84 -17.35 10.15
C GLY A 430 -9.75 -16.52 10.81
N UNK A 431 -9.30 -15.54 10.25
CA UNK A 431 -8.27 -14.82 10.68
C UNK A 431 -8.62 -14.01 11.81
N VAL A 432 -9.81 -13.35 11.72
CA VAL A 432 -10.25 -12.48 12.82
C VAL A 432 -10.56 -13.29 14.08
N THR A 433 -11.34 -14.35 13.93
CA THR A 433 -11.71 -15.14 15.10
C THR A 433 -10.51 -15.85 15.71
N SER A 434 -9.56 -16.28 14.90
CA SER A 434 -8.33 -16.87 15.42
C SER A 434 -7.54 -15.86 16.24
N THR A 435 -7.45 -14.62 15.76
CA THR A 435 -6.76 -13.56 16.50
C THR A 435 -7.45 -13.30 17.84
N VAL A 436 -8.77 -13.21 17.82
CA VAL A 436 -9.53 -12.97 19.06
C VAL A 436 -9.28 -14.11 20.04
N ALA A 437 -9.35 -15.36 19.58
CA ALA A 437 -9.12 -16.51 20.46
C ALA A 437 -7.71 -16.47 21.05
N LYS A 438 -6.71 -16.15 20.21
CA LYS A 438 -5.33 -16.08 20.69
C LYS A 438 -5.15 -14.95 21.69
N LEU A 439 -5.78 -13.79 21.46
CA LEU A 439 -5.71 -12.67 22.39
C LEU A 439 -6.37 -13.02 23.73
N MET A 440 -7.51 -13.69 23.67
CA MET A 440 -8.17 -14.13 24.91
C MET A 440 -7.29 -15.11 25.66
N GLY A 441 -6.62 -16.00 24.94
CA GLY A 441 -5.68 -16.93 25.55
C GLY A 441 -4.48 -16.23 26.16
N ASP A 442 -3.90 -15.26 25.46
CA ASP A 442 -2.77 -14.50 25.97
C ASP A 442 -3.13 -13.76 27.27
N PHE A 443 -4.29 -13.10 27.25
CA PHE A 443 -4.74 -12.35 28.42
C PHE A 443 -5.04 -13.28 29.60
N THR A 444 -5.72 -14.38 29.34
CA THR A 444 -6.07 -15.33 30.39
C THR A 444 -4.81 -15.98 30.99
N GLU A 445 -3.85 -16.35 30.14
CA GLU A 445 -2.60 -16.93 30.61
C GLU A 445 -1.87 -15.96 31.53
N LYS A 446 -1.78 -14.69 31.14
CA LYS A 446 -1.10 -13.69 31.95
C LYS A 446 -1.83 -13.47 33.29
N ALA A 447 -3.15 -13.40 33.24
CA ALA A 447 -3.94 -13.21 34.48
C ALA A 447 -3.78 -14.37 35.43
N LEU A 448 -3.75 -15.60 34.90
CA LEU A 448 -3.57 -16.78 35.74
C LEU A 448 -2.18 -16.87 36.33
N LEU A 449 -1.16 -16.53 35.52
CA LEU A 449 0.21 -16.51 36.04
C LEU A 449 0.37 -15.47 37.14
N ASP A 450 -0.21 -14.28 36.97
CA ASP A 450 -0.11 -13.25 37.98
C ASP A 450 -0.83 -13.63 39.27
N SER A 451 -1.92 -14.40 39.15
CA SER A 451 -2.66 -14.86 40.34
C SER A 451 -2.05 -16.09 41.00
N GLY A 452 -1.02 -16.69 40.38
CA GLY A 452 -0.40 -17.89 40.93
C GLY A 452 -1.16 -19.19 40.65
N SER A 453 -2.11 -19.16 39.75
CA SER A 453 -2.91 -20.34 39.41
C SER A 453 -2.10 -21.39 38.69
N GLU A 454 -2.37 -22.67 38.97
CA GLU A 454 -1.77 -23.79 38.23
C GLU A 454 -2.56 -24.22 36.99
N UNK A 455 -3.45 -23.66 36.72
CA UNK A 455 -4.18 -23.96 35.76
C UNK A 455 -4.02 -23.37 34.56
N VAL A 456 -3.02 -22.86 34.45
CA VAL A 456 -2.65 -22.15 33.25
C VAL A 456 -2.61 -23.07 32.02
N VAL A 457 -1.99 -24.22 32.19
CA VAL A 457 -1.81 -25.14 31.05
C VAL A 457 -3.17 -25.61 30.52
N MET A 458 -4.09 -25.92 31.38
CA MET A 458 -5.41 -26.41 30.96
C MET A 458 -6.19 -25.32 30.22
N THR A 459 -6.13 -24.13 30.75
CA THR A 459 -6.90 -23.02 30.17
C THR A 459 -6.34 -22.52 28.83
N UNK A 460 -5.25 -22.39 28.78
CA UNK A 460 -4.64 -21.94 27.67
C UNK A 460 -4.79 -22.83 26.55
N GLY A 461 -4.62 -23.98 26.88
CA GLY A 461 -4.71 -24.97 25.83
C GLY A 461 -5.99 -24.88 25.03
N GLY A 462 -7.08 -24.62 25.70
CA GLY A 462 -8.37 -24.49 25.00
C GLY A 462 -8.38 -23.31 24.02
N PHE A 463 -7.83 -22.21 24.46
CA PHE A 463 -7.74 -21.04 23.57
C PHE A 463 -6.76 -21.27 22.41
N SER A 464 -5.63 -21.93 22.68
CA SER A 464 -4.67 -22.23 21.65
C SER A 464 -5.24 -23.17 20.59
N LEU A 465 -5.96 -24.20 21.03
CA LEU A 465 -6.60 -25.13 20.11
C LEU A 465 -7.65 -24.40 19.26
N THR A 466 -8.46 -23.57 19.89
CA THR A 466 -9.48 -22.80 19.18
C THR A 466 -8.84 -21.90 18.13
N ALA A 467 -7.76 -21.21 18.51
CA ALA A 467 -7.05 -20.35 17.57
C ALA A 467 -6.49 -21.14 16.39
N ALA A 468 -5.94 -22.33 16.66
CA ALA A 468 -5.39 -23.15 15.59
C ALA A 468 -6.48 -23.62 14.63
N VAL A 469 -7.62 -24.07 15.15
CA VAL A 469 -8.73 -24.54 14.32
C VAL A 469 -9.28 -23.41 13.46
N LEU A 470 -9.47 -22.23 14.07
CA LEU A 470 -9.99 -21.09 13.31
C LEU A 470 -8.98 -20.60 12.27
N PHE A 471 -7.68 -20.62 12.60
CA PHE A 471 -6.69 -20.26 11.60
C PHE A 471 -6.64 -21.26 10.46
N TYR A 472 -6.91 -22.51 10.74
CA TYR A 472 -6.97 -23.53 9.68
C TYR A 472 -8.00 -23.12 8.62
N ILE A 473 -9.14 -22.58 9.05
CA ILE A 473 -10.14 -22.09 8.09
C ILE A 473 -9.53 -20.98 7.22
N GLY A 474 -8.82 -20.03 7.83
CA GLY A 474 -8.14 -18.99 7.07
C GLY A 474 -7.10 -19.55 6.10
N SER A 475 -6.36 -20.58 6.54
CA SER A 475 -5.36 -21.21 5.69
C SER A 475 -5.99 -21.85 4.45
N ILE A 476 -7.16 -22.46 4.62
CA ILE A 476 -7.87 -23.02 3.48
C ILE A 476 -8.24 -21.90 2.49
N GLY A 477 -8.61 -20.72 3.02
CA GLY A 477 -8.87 -19.58 2.16
C GLY A 477 -7.65 -19.16 1.36
N ILE A 478 -6.48 -19.18 1.96
CA ILE A 478 -5.24 -18.86 1.26
C ILE A 478 -4.93 -19.91 0.18
N ILE A 479 -5.12 -21.19 0.48
CA ILE A 479 -4.91 -22.24 -0.52
C ILE A 479 -5.87 -22.11 -1.70
N UNK A 480 -7.01 -21.80 -1.37
CA UNK A 480 -7.91 -21.60 -2.25
C UNK A 480 -7.61 -20.59 -3.14
N LEU A 481 -7.07 -19.49 -2.66
CA LEU A 481 -6.63 -18.35 -3.44
C LEU A 481 -5.44 -18.70 -4.34
N PHE A 482 -4.49 -19.45 -3.82
CA PHE A 482 -3.35 -19.88 -4.60
C PHE A 482 -3.77 -20.74 -5.79
N LEU A 483 -4.69 -21.66 -5.58
CA LEU A 483 -5.18 -22.50 -6.69
C LEU A 483 -5.92 -21.66 -7.74
N ASN A 484 -6.67 -20.67 -7.30
CA ASN A 484 -7.34 -19.74 -8.20
C ASN A 484 -6.32 -18.97 -9.04
N LEU A 485 -5.24 -18.53 -8.40
CA LEU A 485 -4.17 -17.84 -9.13
C LEU A 485 -3.55 -18.76 -10.18
N ILE A 486 -3.25 -20.01 -9.84
CA ILE A 486 -2.68 -20.95 -10.79
C ILE A 486 -3.63 -21.15 -11.97
N ARG A 487 -4.92 -21.37 -11.69
CA ARG A 487 -5.91 -21.57 -12.75
C ARG A 487 -6.03 -20.34 -13.64
N THR A 488 -5.98 -19.15 -13.05
CA THR A 488 -6.03 -17.91 -13.80
C THR A 488 -4.79 -17.76 -14.69
N SER A 489 -3.63 -18.09 -14.13
CA SER A 489 -2.37 -17.96 -14.84
C SER A 489 -2.26 -18.91 -16.03
N VAL A 490 -2.70 -20.15 -15.84
CA VAL A 490 -2.51 -21.18 -16.86
C VAL A 490 -3.66 -21.21 -17.88
N GLY A 491 -4.90 -21.06 -17.42
CA GLY A 491 -6.06 -21.25 -18.28
C GLY A 491 -7.07 -20.13 -18.29
N GLY A 492 -6.69 -18.96 -17.82
CA GLY A 492 -7.62 -17.83 -17.80
C GLY A 492 -8.01 -17.37 -19.19
N MET A 493 -9.29 -17.05 -19.35
CA MET A 493 -9.78 -16.53 -20.61
C MET A 493 -9.22 -15.13 -20.86
N LYS A 494 -8.72 -14.89 -22.05
CA LYS A 494 -8.18 -13.58 -22.41
C LYS A 494 -9.31 -12.56 -22.55
N VAL A 495 -9.12 -11.40 -21.96
CA VAL A 495 -10.05 -10.30 -22.07
C VAL A 495 -9.27 -9.03 -22.33
N ASP A 496 -9.93 -8.04 -22.89
CA ASP A 496 -9.32 -6.74 -23.13
C ASP A 496 -9.46 -5.89 -21.89
N THR A 497 -8.37 -5.71 -21.16
CA THR A 497 -8.36 -4.87 -19.97
C THR A 497 -7.80 -3.48 -20.25
N SER A 498 -7.55 -3.16 -21.51
CA SER A 498 -6.96 -1.87 -21.86
C SER A 498 -7.92 -0.71 -21.65
N VAL A 499 -9.23 -0.99 -21.71
CA VAL A 499 -10.20 0.09 -21.49
C VAL A 499 -10.24 0.41 -20.01
N SER A 500 -9.76 1.59 -19.66
CA SER A 500 -9.77 2.04 -18.29
C SER A 500 -10.90 3.02 -18.06
N THR A 501 -11.36 3.07 -16.84
CA THR A 501 -12.34 4.07 -16.43
C THR A 501 -11.61 5.20 -15.73
N THR A 502 -12.29 6.30 -15.59
CA THR A 502 -11.71 7.44 -14.89
C THR A 502 -11.40 7.11 -13.44
N SER A 503 -12.00 6.07 -12.90
CA SER A 503 -11.72 5.69 -11.52
C SER A 503 -10.34 5.05 -11.35
N ASP A 504 -9.72 4.59 -12.44
CA ASP A 504 -8.36 4.09 -12.33
C ASP A 504 -7.39 5.19 -11.91
N ILE A 505 -7.65 6.41 -12.36
CA ILE A 505 -6.90 7.57 -11.93
C ILE A 505 -7.92 8.51 -11.33
N SER A 506 -8.02 8.50 -10.03
CA SER A 506 -9.06 9.27 -9.35
C SER A 506 -8.90 10.76 -9.61
N ARG A 507 -9.99 11.44 -9.90
CA ARG A 507 -9.93 12.88 -10.01
C ARG A 507 -9.71 13.54 -8.67
N TYR A 508 -9.96 12.82 -7.59
CA TYR A 508 -9.63 13.28 -6.25
C TYR A 508 -8.28 12.73 -5.81
N SER A 509 -7.51 12.17 -6.73
CA SER A 509 -6.23 11.62 -6.35
C SER A 509 -5.29 12.70 -5.87
N MET A 510 -4.29 12.28 -5.18
CA MET A 510 -3.37 13.17 -4.50
C MET A 510 -2.69 14.12 -5.49
N GLN A 511 -3.03 15.36 -5.37
CA GLN A 511 -2.37 16.41 -6.13
C GLN A 511 -1.28 17.12 -5.33
N LEU A 512 -1.04 16.64 -4.15
CA LEU A 512 -0.15 17.33 -3.24
C LEU A 512 1.21 17.61 -3.85
N GLY A 513 1.83 16.63 -4.28
CA GLY A 513 3.14 16.79 -4.89
C GLY A 513 3.11 17.55 -6.20
N UNK A 514 2.19 17.29 -6.73
CA UNK A 514 2.17 17.77 -7.97
C UNK A 514 1.65 19.08 -8.12
N SER A 515 0.60 19.18 -7.69
CA SER A 515 -0.06 20.44 -7.87
C SER A 515 0.48 21.50 -6.91
N SER A 516 0.49 21.21 -5.69
CA SER A 516 0.96 22.19 -4.69
C SER A 516 2.45 22.48 -4.80
N UNK A 517 2.92 21.58 -5.01
CA UNK A 517 4.23 21.73 -5.12
C UNK A 517 4.58 22.42 -6.29
N ARG A 518 3.97 22.04 -7.27
CA ARG A 518 4.19 22.69 -8.53
C ARG A 518 3.98 24.20 -8.44
N LYS A 519 2.88 24.59 -7.90
CA LYS A 519 2.62 26.02 -7.73
C LYS A 519 3.66 26.70 -6.86
N LEU A 520 4.06 26.04 -5.82
CA LEU A 520 5.10 26.58 -4.95
C LEU A 520 6.42 26.72 -5.70
N LEU A 521 6.77 25.72 -6.45
CA LEU A 521 8.03 25.73 -7.18
C LEU A 521 8.02 26.71 -8.34
N GLN A 522 6.88 26.85 -8.99
CA GLN A 522 6.76 27.76 -10.12
C GLN A 522 6.99 29.21 -9.74
N ARG A 523 6.73 29.54 -8.49
CA ARG A 523 6.83 30.93 -8.03
C ARG A 523 8.23 31.50 -8.15
N GLY A 524 9.24 30.68 -8.12
CA GLY A 524 10.56 31.22 -8.10
C GLY A 524 11.60 30.55 -8.94
N VAL A 525 11.33 29.40 -9.50
CA VAL A 525 12.39 28.64 -10.11
C VAL A 525 12.01 27.99 -11.41
N GLY A 526 10.89 28.36 -11.96
CA GLY A 526 10.43 27.68 -13.15
C GLY A 526 10.08 26.27 -12.84
N VAL A 527 9.67 25.56 -13.84
CA VAL A 527 9.12 24.26 -13.61
C VAL A 527 9.83 23.17 -14.36
N UNK A 528 9.98 22.25 -13.90
CA UNK A 528 10.30 21.32 -14.53
C UNK A 528 10.05 20.11 -13.82
N THR A 529 9.22 19.91 -13.76
CA THR A 529 8.87 18.79 -12.96
C THR A 529 8.49 17.52 -13.76
N UNK A 530 8.96 17.63 -14.64
CA UNK A 530 8.74 16.65 -15.46
C UNK A 530 8.74 15.28 -15.07
N LEU A 531 9.61 14.97 -14.37
CA LEU A 531 9.81 13.58 -14.03
C LEU A 531 8.62 13.01 -13.26
N VAL A 532 8.00 13.80 -12.46
CA VAL A 532 6.93 13.31 -11.58
C VAL A 532 5.57 13.84 -12.01
N VAL A 533 5.52 15.08 -12.43
CA VAL A 533 4.26 15.73 -12.65
C VAL A 533 3.69 15.43 -14.01
N GLY A 534 4.49 15.12 -14.95
CA GLY A 534 3.90 14.69 -16.15
C GLY A 534 4.39 15.17 -17.41
N ALA A 535 3.61 14.91 -18.36
CA ALA A 535 4.04 14.91 -19.71
C ALA A 535 3.80 16.21 -20.44
N ASP A 536 3.40 17.24 -19.74
CA ASP A 536 3.05 18.44 -20.47
C ASP A 536 4.10 19.48 -20.50
N VAL A 537 5.28 19.16 -20.08
CA VAL A 537 6.37 20.12 -20.05
C VAL A 537 7.18 19.97 -21.31
N GLU A 538 6.50 20.08 -22.43
CA GLU A 538 7.23 19.79 -23.63
C GLU A 538 7.84 21.01 -24.29
N ASP A 539 7.46 22.18 -23.86
CA ASP A 539 7.83 23.35 -24.64
C ASP A 539 8.80 24.30 -24.00
N ASP A 540 9.11 24.10 -22.75
CA ASP A 540 9.96 25.09 -22.13
C ASP A 540 11.43 24.83 -22.33
N GLY A 541 11.76 23.79 -23.04
CA GLY A 541 13.14 23.49 -23.38
C GLY A 541 14.02 23.09 -22.23
N GLY A 542 13.47 23.12 -21.02
CA GLY A 542 14.30 22.83 -19.89
C GLY A 542 14.34 21.38 -19.54
N MET A 543 13.24 20.73 -19.71
CA MET A 543 13.14 19.38 -19.21
C MET A 543 12.47 18.51 -20.24
N THR A 544 13.17 17.54 -20.72
CA THR A 544 12.57 16.59 -21.62
C THR A 544 11.72 15.61 -20.84
N ILE A 545 10.49 15.49 -21.22
CA ILE A 545 9.61 14.52 -20.63
C ILE A 545 10.11 13.14 -20.99
N ILE A 546 10.14 12.27 -20.02
CA ILE A 546 10.56 10.91 -20.26
C ILE A 546 9.57 10.25 -21.20
N ASP A 547 10.02 9.89 -22.34
CA ASP A 547 9.19 9.18 -23.28
C ASP A 547 9.36 7.70 -23.05
N VAL A 548 8.58 7.19 -22.11
CA VAL A 548 8.64 5.79 -21.78
C VAL A 548 8.24 4.93 -22.96
N SER A 549 7.31 5.42 -23.77
CA SER A 549 6.85 4.64 -24.90
C SER A 549 7.94 4.43 -25.94
N SER A 550 8.76 5.43 -26.17
CA SER A 550 9.85 5.26 -27.15
C SER A 550 10.91 4.31 -26.63
N THR A 551 11.06 4.25 -25.31
CA THR A 551 12.03 3.35 -24.70
C THR A 551 11.54 1.94 -24.66
N LEU A 552 10.26 1.76 -24.44
CA LEU A 552 9.67 0.44 -24.29
C LEU A 552 9.45 -0.28 -25.61
N UNK A 553 9.43 0.58 -26.47
CA UNK A 553 9.45 0.05 -27.72
C UNK A 553 8.35 -0.68 -28.17
N ASN A 554 7.53 -0.43 -27.55
CA ASN A 554 6.36 -1.15 -27.92
C ASN A 554 5.29 -0.25 -28.46
N ASP A 555 4.64 -0.75 -29.45
CA ASP A 555 3.62 0.03 -30.09
C ASP A 555 2.26 -0.10 -29.42
N GLU A 556 2.15 -0.94 -28.43
CA GLU A 556 0.87 -1.23 -27.81
C GLU A 556 0.76 -0.54 -26.47
N ILE A 557 0.72 0.78 -26.49
CA ILE A 557 0.52 1.55 -25.28
C ILE A 557 -0.95 1.86 -25.15
N ASP A 558 -1.55 1.43 -24.08
CA ASP A 558 -2.94 1.74 -23.81
C ASP A 558 -3.08 3.22 -23.50
N GLU A 559 -4.07 3.85 -24.09
CA GLU A 559 -4.38 5.23 -23.77
C GLU A 559 -5.45 5.25 -22.70
N PHE A 560 -5.13 5.88 -21.57
CA PHE A 560 -6.11 6.06 -20.52
C PHE A 560 -6.98 7.27 -20.84
N PRO A 561 -8.28 7.19 -20.51
CA PRO A 561 -9.14 8.35 -20.76
C PRO A 561 -8.67 9.56 -19.95
N VAL A 562 -8.77 10.73 -20.55
CA VAL A 562 -8.46 11.96 -19.83
C VAL A 562 -9.54 12.19 -18.78
N GLU A 563 -9.11 12.42 -17.55
CA GLU A 563 -10.03 12.63 -16.46
C GLU A 563 -10.62 14.02 -16.52
N LYS A 564 -11.94 14.11 -16.53
CA LYS A 564 -12.62 15.39 -16.52
C LYS A 564 -12.83 15.85 -15.09
N ASN A 565 -12.71 17.16 -14.87
CA ASN A 565 -13.02 17.67 -13.55
C ASN A 565 -14.53 17.77 -13.35
N GLU A 566 -14.92 18.07 -12.13
CA GLU A 566 -16.34 18.06 -11.77
C GLU A 566 -17.14 19.11 -12.53
N LEU A 567 -16.55 20.26 -12.81
CA LEU A 567 -17.25 21.28 -13.57
C LEU A 567 -17.45 20.88 -15.01
N GLU A 568 -16.45 20.20 -15.61
CA GLU A 568 -16.61 19.68 -16.96
C GLU A 568 -17.70 18.62 -17.01
N MET A 569 -17.73 17.75 -16.01
CA MET A 569 -18.77 16.73 -15.93
C MET A 569 -20.14 17.35 -15.70
N LEU A 570 -20.22 18.43 -14.91
CA LEU A 570 -21.46 19.13 -14.71
C LEU A 570 -21.94 19.80 -16.01
N SER A 571 -21.01 20.40 -16.75
CA SER A 571 -21.34 20.99 -18.04
C SER A 571 -21.89 19.93 -19.00
N ASP A 572 -21.25 18.76 -19.06
CA ASP A 572 -21.73 17.66 -19.89
C ASP A 572 -23.11 17.18 -19.45
N TYR A 573 -23.34 17.09 -18.15
CA TYR A 573 -24.61 16.65 -17.60
C TYR A 573 -25.71 17.62 -17.99
N LEU A 574 -25.46 18.94 -17.88
CA LEU A 574 -26.47 19.94 -18.26
C LEU A 574 -26.75 19.90 -19.76
N ALA A 575 -25.73 19.69 -20.58
CA ALA A 575 -25.93 19.58 -22.02
C ALA A 575 -26.72 18.32 -22.36
N LYS A 576 -26.43 17.21 -21.72
CA LYS A 576 -27.13 15.96 -21.97
C LYS A 576 -28.61 16.06 -21.57
N LYS A 577 -28.89 16.74 -20.46
CA LYS A 577 -30.27 16.93 -19.99
C LYS A 577 -30.98 18.09 -20.68
N GLU A 578 -30.27 18.83 -21.53
CA GLU A 578 -30.78 20.02 -22.20
C GLU A 578 -31.35 21.00 -21.18
N MET A 579 -30.62 21.26 -20.18
CA MET A 579 -31.09 22.05 -19.03
C MET A 579 -30.33 23.38 -19.00
N UNK A 580 -30.94 24.35 -18.83
CA UNK A 580 -30.39 25.58 -18.70
C UNK A 580 -29.78 25.76 -17.39
N ILE A 581 -28.82 26.64 -17.43
CA ILE A 581 -28.15 26.97 -16.17
C ILE A 581 -29.11 27.59 -15.13
N UNK A 582 -29.85 28.26 -15.54
CA UNK A 582 -30.79 28.87 -14.80
C UNK A 582 -31.65 27.95 -14.14
N GLU A 583 -32.13 27.13 -14.91
CA GLU A 583 -33.01 26.09 -14.42
C GLU A 583 -32.28 25.19 -13.41
N PHE A 584 -31.06 24.81 -13.70
CA PHE A 584 -30.27 24.01 -12.80
C PHE A 584 -30.02 24.75 -11.48
N PHE A 585 -29.67 26.04 -11.56
CA PHE A 585 -29.41 26.83 -10.36
C PHE A 585 -30.63 26.84 -9.45
N ARG A 586 -31.83 27.06 -10.04
CA ARG A 586 -33.05 27.07 -9.23
C ARG A 586 -33.33 25.71 -8.59
N SER A 587 -33.02 24.65 -9.30
CA SER A 587 -33.29 23.30 -8.78
C SER A 587 -32.41 22.94 -7.59
N ILE A 588 -31.21 23.52 -7.49
CA ILE A 588 -30.31 23.20 -6.40
C ILE A 588 -30.28 24.25 -5.29
N ASP A 589 -30.87 25.40 -5.50
CA ASP A 589 -31.01 26.45 -4.48
C ASP A 589 -32.15 26.06 -3.54
N LEU A 590 -31.85 25.19 -2.59
CA LEU A 590 -32.87 24.55 -1.76
C LEU A 590 -33.56 25.54 -0.82
N ASP A 591 -32.85 26.55 -0.36
CA ASP A 591 -33.41 27.54 0.56
C ASP A 591 -33.91 28.80 -0.12
N ASP A 592 -33.88 28.81 -1.45
CA ASP A 592 -34.38 29.93 -2.27
C ASP A 592 -33.68 31.23 -1.91
N SER A 593 -32.41 31.16 -1.57
CA SER A 593 -31.65 32.34 -1.17
C SER A 593 -31.06 33.10 -2.34
N GLY A 594 -31.04 32.50 -3.52
CA GLY A 594 -30.36 33.08 -4.66
C GLY A 594 -28.85 32.84 -4.64
N LEU A 595 -28.36 32.08 -3.69
CA LEU A 595 -26.97 31.74 -3.55
C LEU A 595 -26.86 30.26 -3.25
N ILE A 596 -25.86 29.58 -3.85
CA ILE A 596 -25.65 28.17 -3.64
C ILE A 596 -24.46 28.00 -2.70
N ASP A 597 -24.68 27.32 -1.60
CA ASP A 597 -23.59 27.02 -0.67
C ASP A 597 -22.99 25.66 -0.98
N GLY A 598 -21.95 25.30 -0.22
CA GLY A 598 -21.24 24.04 -0.46
C GLY A 598 -22.14 22.81 -0.30
N TYR A 599 -23.07 22.86 0.65
CA TYR A 599 -23.96 21.73 0.87
C TYR A 599 -24.90 21.53 -0.34
N GLU A 600 -25.46 22.63 -0.84
CA GLU A 600 -26.35 22.56 -1.99
C GLU A 600 -25.62 22.07 -3.24
N LEU A 601 -24.38 22.53 -3.45
CA LEU A 601 -23.59 22.06 -4.57
C LEU A 601 -23.24 20.58 -4.42
N GLN A 602 -22.90 20.18 -3.21
CA GLN A 602 -22.61 18.78 -2.95
C GLN A 602 -23.81 17.89 -3.27
N GLN A 603 -24.99 18.32 -2.84
CA GLN A 603 -26.22 17.58 -3.12
C GLN A 603 -26.50 17.52 -4.62
N ALA A 604 -26.24 18.58 -5.33
CA ALA A 604 -26.41 18.60 -6.78
C ALA A 604 -25.47 17.61 -7.47
N LEU A 605 -24.25 17.60 -7.09
CA LEU A 605 -23.31 16.66 -7.66
C LEU A 605 -23.64 15.20 -7.34
N UNK A 606 -24.23 15.08 -6.27
CA UNK A 606 -24.66 13.84 -5.91
C UNK A 606 -25.79 13.42 -6.70
N UNK A 607 -26.61 14.17 -6.91
CA UNK A 607 -27.71 14.02 -7.66
C UNK A 607 -27.46 13.77 -9.02
N ALA A 608 -26.59 14.31 -9.61
CA ALA A 608 -26.18 14.14 -11.01
C ALA A 608 -25.26 12.95 -11.19
N GLU A 609 -24.91 12.26 -10.15
CA GLU A 609 -23.94 11.14 -10.17
C GLU A 609 -22.57 11.57 -10.67
N ILE A 610 -22.17 12.80 -10.38
CA ILE A 610 -20.89 13.33 -10.82
C ILE A 610 -19.82 13.09 -9.76
N ALA A 611 -20.14 13.38 -8.50
CA ALA A 611 -19.19 13.27 -7.42
C ALA A 611 -19.92 13.14 -6.10
N ASP A 612 -19.28 12.42 -5.20
CA ASP A 612 -19.78 12.29 -3.83
C ASP A 612 -18.71 12.82 -2.88
N UNK A 613 -18.45 14.06 -2.88
CA UNK A 613 -17.57 14.61 -2.24
C UNK A 613 -18.10 15.02 -1.04
N PRO A 614 -17.30 14.88 0.01
CA PRO A 614 -17.76 15.44 1.29
C PRO A 614 -17.76 16.97 1.27
N PRO A 615 -18.48 17.59 2.21
CA PRO A 615 -18.63 19.06 2.17
C PRO A 615 -17.31 19.83 2.16
N TRP A 616 -16.31 19.33 2.87
CA TRP A 616 -15.01 20.03 2.92
C TRP A 616 -14.28 19.98 1.57
N ASP A 617 -14.54 19.03 0.73
CA ASP A 617 -14.00 18.99 -0.62
C ASP A 617 -14.86 19.75 -1.64
N UNK A 618 -16.04 20.02 -1.43
CA UNK A 618 -16.79 20.71 -2.12
C UNK A 618 -16.42 22.01 -2.20
N SER A 619 -15.71 22.46 -1.02
CA SER A 619 -15.21 23.82 -0.92
C SER A 619 -14.10 24.13 -1.93
N LYS A 620 -13.32 23.15 -2.31
CA LYS A 620 -12.30 23.34 -3.33
C LYS A 620 -12.91 23.67 -4.69
N LEU A 621 -14.00 23.01 -5.03
CA LEU A 621 -14.70 23.30 -6.25
C LEU A 621 -15.35 24.67 -6.19
N MET A 622 -15.88 25.05 -5.08
CA MET A 622 -16.45 26.38 -4.87
C MET A 622 -15.44 27.48 -5.13
N UNK A 623 -14.54 27.17 -4.84
CA UNK A 623 -13.56 28.13 -4.97
C UNK A 623 -13.30 28.47 -6.33
N PHE A 624 -13.34 27.56 -7.21
CA PHE A 624 -13.16 27.85 -8.62
C PHE A 624 -14.27 28.71 -9.18
N VAL A 625 -15.46 28.55 -8.65
CA VAL A 625 -16.64 29.20 -9.17
C VAL A 625 -16.90 30.55 -8.50
N ASP A 626 -16.50 30.68 -7.26
CA ASP A 626 -16.81 31.84 -6.43
C ASP A 626 -15.85 33.00 -6.72
N UNK A 627 -16.35 33.58 -7.37
CA UNK A 627 -15.58 34.56 -7.86
C UNK A 627 -15.40 35.66 -6.99
N ASP A 628 -16.33 36.10 -6.23
CA ASP A 628 -16.25 37.26 -5.31
C ASP A 628 -15.77 36.89 -3.90
N GLY A 629 -15.52 35.62 -3.66
CA GLY A 629 -14.93 35.18 -2.40
C GLY A 629 -15.86 35.15 -1.21
N ASP A 630 -17.17 35.20 -1.43
CA ASP A 630 -18.12 35.21 -0.31
C ASP A 630 -18.46 33.80 0.20
N GLY A 631 -17.89 32.77 -0.39
CA GLY A 631 -18.15 31.41 0.04
C GLY A 631 -19.40 30.78 -0.54
N ARG A 632 -20.08 31.48 -1.42
CA ARG A 632 -21.30 31.02 -2.07
C ARG A 632 -21.25 31.34 -3.55
N VAL A 633 -22.07 30.65 -4.31
CA VAL A 633 -22.09 30.81 -5.76
C VAL A 633 -23.43 31.44 -6.18
N ASN A 634 -23.36 32.55 -6.88
CA ASN A 634 -24.57 33.13 -7.46
C ASN A 634 -24.70 32.68 -8.92
N LEU A 635 -25.86 33.00 -9.53
CA LEU A 635 -26.15 32.57 -10.88
C LEU A 635 -25.13 33.09 -11.90
N PRO A 636 -24.74 34.38 -11.87
CA PRO A 636 -23.71 34.83 -12.82
C PRO A 636 -22.38 34.09 -12.67
N GLU A 637 -21.97 33.78 -11.46
CA GLU A 637 -20.71 33.04 -11.24
C GLU A 637 -20.80 31.64 -11.83
N LEU A 638 -21.90 30.96 -11.62
CA LEU A 638 -22.04 29.61 -12.17
C LEU A 638 -22.11 29.66 -13.69
N ASP A 639 -22.85 30.63 -14.22
CA ASP A 639 -22.98 30.82 -15.66
C ASP A 639 -21.61 31.07 -16.31
N ILE A 640 -20.81 31.93 -15.70
CA ILE A 640 -19.47 32.23 -16.22
C ILE A 640 -18.60 30.98 -16.19
N ALA A 641 -18.62 30.24 -15.10
CA ALA A 641 -17.78 29.05 -14.97
C ALA A 641 -18.14 27.99 -16.02
N ILE A 642 -19.44 27.73 -16.20
CA ILE A 642 -19.89 26.74 -17.17
C ILE A 642 -19.58 27.20 -18.59
N THR A 643 -19.82 28.50 -18.87
CA THR A 643 -19.57 29.02 -20.20
C THR A 643 -18.07 28.97 -20.57
N ARG A 644 -17.22 29.28 -19.63
CA ARG A 644 -15.77 29.18 -19.89
C ARG A 644 -15.36 27.75 -20.25
N ILE A 645 -15.94 26.78 -19.57
CA ILE A 645 -15.64 25.39 -19.87
C ILE A 645 -16.14 25.02 -21.27
N ARG A 646 -17.34 25.46 -21.62
CA ARG A 646 -17.91 25.12 -22.92
C ARG A 646 -17.19 25.78 -24.08
N THR A 647 -16.65 26.97 -23.88
CA THR A 647 -15.90 27.65 -24.93
C THR A 647 -14.43 27.33 -24.95
N GLY A 648 -13.98 26.52 -24.03
CA GLY A 648 -12.57 26.18 -23.95
C GLY A 648 -11.66 27.30 -23.48
N UNK A 649 -12.10 28.25 -22.96
CA UNK A 649 -11.51 29.16 -22.55
C UNK A 649 -10.82 28.89 -21.48
N THR A 650 -9.65 28.58 -21.62
CA THR A 650 -8.75 28.36 -20.54
C THR A 650 -8.37 29.67 -19.89
N GLU A 651 -8.25 29.64 -18.64
CA GLU A 651 -7.85 30.83 -17.93
C GLU A 651 -6.40 31.14 -18.20
N GLU A 652 -6.20 32.21 -18.90
CA GLU A 652 -4.90 32.78 -19.03
C GLU A 652 -4.89 34.06 -18.23
N GLU A 653 -4.89 33.97 -16.91
CA GLU A 653 -4.69 35.14 -16.06
C GLU A 653 -4.22 34.72 -14.69
#